data_58031c63945e9503daf578b1007a95ad
#
_entry.id   58031c63945e9503daf578b1007a95ad
#
_cell.length_a   1.000
_cell.length_b   1.000
_cell.length_c   1.000
_cell.angle_alpha   90.00
_cell.angle_beta   90.00
_cell.angle_gamma   90.00
#
_symmetry.space_group_name_H-M   'P 1'
#
loop_
_entity.id
_entity.type
_entity.pdbx_description
1 polymer ?
#
loop_
_entity_poly.entity_id
_entity_poly.type
_entity_poly.pdbx_seq_one_letter_code
_entity_poly.pdbx_strand_id
1 'polypeptide(L)'
;MPNQKKYWKSEVELNEQSTLVEELAQKEFAQKLPEDLLGTTELPESDTSRRDFLKYMGFSTAAATLAACEGPVNTSIPYVVQPEQIIPGIANYYATTIVDGFDTASVLIKTREGRPIKVENNTDAPVNNIANARVHASVLSLYDSMRVQGPTQSGVDVSWETLEANVGQQLAQLADEKSPVALITPSLASPTTAQIISDFQAKFPNVTHYAYDAVSETAALNAFEQAYGKRALPSYDFSKATCIVSIGADFLGDWQGRGFESGYAKTRVPKGKNGKAKMSKHYQFEANMTLSGANADYRFPTTATEQQFVLAALYGALTNQSFPTPLSAEVKKKVAKIAAELKAAGNGAIVVTGLQNEDAQRAALAMNQVLGSAVIDVQHNTQLRQGNASVMSQLVNDLNAGKIGGVIMAGVNPAYTLPNADAFVAGLKKAKLSVAFSMKNDETAIHSQWVAAAPHYLESWGDVEMKTGHFALTQPTIRPLFDTKQFQDVLLSLSGSTQKYDDAIKAYWSSNILGGTSFNEALHDGYVVTKKSDNLRYSDNVDALVQRLARAKAKAGLELHLYTKTGIGDGQQANNPWLQELPDPITRVTWDNYLTVSKADAESLGLKNINQSDGALDGSIAEITLNGTTVKAPVLIQPGQAKGTVGLALGYGKTAGMKSEMQVGTNAYPLYKNFNPIQTVSVTVADGMHEFACTQLQNTLMGRGEIVRETTLEIFNTKDAKYWNPMTQVSRDHVEVDVTSQEADMWQPFDRSIGHHFNLSIDLNACTGCGACVIACHAENNVPVVGKREIRKSRDMHWLRIDRYYSSEETFEADLEKVDNISGLGESLSTFGKMEDPSANPQVTFQPVMCQHCNHAPCETVCPVAASSHGRQGQNHMAYNRCVGTRYCANNCPYKVRRFNWFLYNKNDEFDYHMNDDLGRMVLNPDVVVRSRGVMEKCSLCIQMTQKTILDAKLEGREIKDGEFQTACSNACGTGALAFGDINDKESEVAHLKEDKRMYHLLESVGTEPNVMYQVKVRNT
;
A
#
# COMPACT_ATOMS: atom_id res chain seq x y z
N MET A 1 42.54 -29.10 -5.68
CA MET A 1 42.06 -27.83 -6.25
C MET A 1 40.73 -28.10 -6.93
N PRO A 2 39.66 -27.48 -6.60
CA PRO A 2 38.37 -27.68 -7.29
C PRO A 2 38.47 -27.10 -8.71
N ASN A 3 38.04 -27.86 -9.70
CA ASN A 3 37.96 -27.46 -11.09
C ASN A 3 37.16 -26.16 -11.25
N GLN A 4 37.85 -25.06 -11.56
CA GLN A 4 37.17 -23.86 -12.03
C GLN A 4 36.43 -24.19 -13.34
N LYS A 5 35.12 -24.05 -13.34
CA LYS A 5 34.30 -24.20 -14.55
C LYS A 5 34.75 -23.14 -15.56
N LYS A 6 35.21 -23.55 -16.70
CA LYS A 6 35.67 -22.70 -17.80
C LYS A 6 34.43 -22.34 -18.66
N TYR A 7 34.15 -21.05 -18.84
CA TYR A 7 33.08 -20.58 -19.72
C TYR A 7 33.69 -20.11 -21.03
N TRP A 8 33.13 -20.53 -22.17
CA TRP A 8 33.57 -20.12 -23.50
C TRP A 8 32.81 -18.91 -24.01
N LYS A 9 33.53 -17.95 -24.54
CA LYS A 9 32.94 -16.73 -25.14
C LYS A 9 32.75 -16.84 -26.65
N SER A 10 33.38 -17.82 -27.28
CA SER A 10 33.28 -18.11 -28.72
C SER A 10 33.50 -19.59 -29.02
N GLU A 11 33.08 -20.02 -30.23
CA GLU A 11 33.27 -21.39 -30.75
C GLU A 11 34.74 -21.78 -30.88
N VAL A 12 35.63 -20.80 -31.06
CA VAL A 12 37.09 -21.01 -31.18
C VAL A 12 37.70 -21.45 -29.85
N GLU A 13 37.08 -21.14 -28.72
CA GLU A 13 37.50 -21.53 -27.38
C GLU A 13 37.25 -23.03 -27.07
N LEU A 14 36.43 -23.68 -27.88
CA LEU A 14 36.21 -25.14 -27.78
C LEU A 14 37.41 -25.95 -28.26
N ASN A 15 38.33 -25.34 -29.02
CA ASN A 15 39.52 -26.02 -29.51
C ASN A 15 40.66 -25.87 -28.48
N GLU A 16 40.92 -26.92 -27.70
CA GLU A 16 41.95 -26.96 -26.63
C GLU A 16 43.39 -26.70 -27.11
N GLN A 17 43.60 -26.66 -28.44
CA GLN A 17 44.94 -26.40 -29.03
C GLN A 17 45.08 -24.96 -29.55
N SER A 18 44.09 -24.11 -29.36
CA SER A 18 44.13 -22.73 -29.84
C SER A 18 44.79 -21.78 -28.82
N THR A 19 45.94 -21.21 -29.19
CA THR A 19 46.63 -20.15 -28.43
C THR A 19 45.96 -18.77 -28.55
N LEU A 20 44.93 -18.64 -29.41
CA LEU A 20 44.28 -17.39 -29.74
C LEU A 20 43.56 -16.78 -28.51
N VAL A 21 43.06 -17.60 -27.61
CA VAL A 21 42.36 -17.15 -26.38
C VAL A 21 43.34 -16.55 -25.38
N GLU A 22 44.52 -17.14 -25.24
CA GLU A 22 45.58 -16.60 -24.39
C GLU A 22 46.15 -15.28 -24.95
N GLU A 23 46.28 -15.21 -26.29
CA GLU A 23 46.69 -13.95 -26.94
C GLU A 23 45.61 -12.84 -26.84
N LEU A 24 44.33 -13.16 -26.95
CA LEU A 24 43.26 -12.17 -26.80
C LEU A 24 43.05 -11.74 -25.34
N ALA A 25 43.28 -12.61 -24.37
CA ALA A 25 43.24 -12.28 -22.97
C ALA A 25 44.41 -11.34 -22.54
N GLN A 26 45.55 -11.41 -23.23
CA GLN A 26 46.72 -10.56 -23.02
C GLN A 26 46.61 -9.22 -23.76
N LYS A 27 45.72 -9.09 -24.78
CA LYS A 27 45.54 -7.88 -25.62
C LYS A 27 44.24 -7.14 -25.34
N GLU A 28 43.70 -7.23 -24.14
CA GLU A 28 42.43 -6.54 -23.78
C GLU A 28 42.53 -4.99 -23.90
N PHE A 29 43.75 -4.44 -23.92
CA PHE A 29 44.03 -3.02 -24.18
C PHE A 29 44.86 -2.89 -25.46
N ALA A 30 44.31 -2.17 -26.43
CA ALA A 30 44.97 -1.99 -27.74
C ALA A 30 46.18 -1.02 -27.72
N GLN A 31 46.47 -0.38 -26.58
CA GLN A 31 47.64 0.52 -26.39
C GLN A 31 48.22 0.37 -24.99
N LYS A 32 49.57 0.43 -24.87
CA LYS A 32 50.25 0.51 -23.57
C LYS A 32 49.77 1.79 -22.84
N LEU A 33 49.47 1.68 -21.56
CA LEU A 33 49.21 2.86 -20.73
C LEU A 33 50.38 3.82 -20.80
N PRO A 34 50.15 5.15 -20.85
CA PRO A 34 51.24 6.14 -20.83
C PRO A 34 52.06 6.00 -19.55
N GLU A 35 53.37 6.05 -19.68
CA GLU A 35 54.33 5.89 -18.58
C GLU A 35 54.27 6.99 -17.50
N ASP A 36 53.57 8.07 -17.77
CA ASP A 36 53.41 9.21 -16.87
C ASP A 36 52.33 9.03 -15.75
N LEU A 37 51.60 7.93 -15.72
CA LEU A 37 50.53 7.69 -14.73
C LEU A 37 51.02 6.96 -13.48
N LEU A 38 52.20 6.40 -13.51
CA LEU A 38 52.85 5.73 -12.38
C LEU A 38 54.13 6.47 -12.05
N GLY A 39 54.10 7.25 -10.98
CA GLY A 39 55.28 7.94 -10.49
C GLY A 39 56.52 7.03 -10.37
N THR A 40 57.65 7.56 -10.81
CA THR A 40 58.95 6.93 -10.89
C THR A 40 59.34 6.15 -9.64
N THR A 41 59.13 4.87 -9.68
CA THR A 41 59.84 3.85 -8.92
C THR A 41 60.08 2.68 -9.84
N GLU A 42 61.33 2.38 -10.16
CA GLU A 42 61.77 1.29 -10.98
C GLU A 42 61.21 -0.05 -10.48
N LEU A 43 60.33 -0.64 -11.27
CA LEU A 43 59.85 -1.99 -11.07
C LEU A 43 60.64 -2.89 -12.03
N PRO A 44 61.14 -4.04 -11.56
CA PRO A 44 61.86 -4.96 -12.41
C PRO A 44 60.92 -5.55 -13.51
N GLU A 45 61.46 -5.69 -14.70
CA GLU A 45 60.81 -6.36 -15.83
C GLU A 45 60.50 -7.81 -15.46
N SER A 46 59.23 -8.08 -15.10
CA SER A 46 58.70 -9.42 -15.08
C SER A 46 57.21 -9.34 -15.44
N ASP A 47 56.78 -10.25 -16.29
CA ASP A 47 55.37 -10.43 -16.68
C ASP A 47 54.48 -10.61 -15.46
N THR A 48 53.94 -9.52 -14.95
CA THR A 48 52.97 -9.53 -13.84
C THR A 48 51.58 -9.68 -14.36
N SER A 49 50.94 -10.82 -14.03
CA SER A 49 49.54 -11.06 -14.35
C SER A 49 48.62 -10.08 -13.60
N ARG A 50 47.45 -9.77 -14.13
CA ARG A 50 46.40 -8.96 -13.48
C ARG A 50 46.15 -9.36 -12.02
N ARG A 51 46.38 -10.63 -11.70
CA ARG A 51 46.28 -11.19 -10.36
C ARG A 51 47.38 -10.71 -9.41
N ASP A 52 48.59 -10.49 -9.93
CA ASP A 52 49.76 -10.02 -9.14
C ASP A 52 49.69 -8.49 -8.93
N PHE A 53 49.16 -7.73 -9.89
CA PHE A 53 48.87 -6.33 -9.74
C PHE A 53 47.86 -6.05 -8.59
N LEU A 54 46.79 -6.87 -8.49
CA LEU A 54 45.82 -6.75 -7.40
C LEU A 54 46.37 -7.17 -6.03
N LYS A 55 47.39 -8.04 -6.00
CA LYS A 55 48.10 -8.37 -4.75
C LYS A 55 48.99 -7.21 -4.27
N TYR A 56 49.63 -6.50 -5.19
CA TYR A 56 50.47 -5.35 -4.86
C TYR A 56 49.68 -4.15 -4.34
N MET A 57 48.42 -4.01 -4.70
CA MET A 57 47.56 -2.90 -4.27
C MET A 57 46.90 -3.06 -2.91
N GLY A 58 47.25 -4.10 -2.13
CA GLY A 58 46.81 -4.24 -0.74
C GLY A 58 45.34 -4.65 -0.56
N PHE A 59 44.66 -5.11 -1.60
CA PHE A 59 43.24 -5.56 -1.54
C PHE A 59 43.07 -6.99 -1.06
N SER A 60 44.10 -7.71 -0.67
CA SER A 60 44.08 -9.15 -0.58
C SER A 60 43.56 -9.75 0.72
N THR A 61 43.39 -9.02 1.81
CA THR A 61 42.97 -9.61 3.09
C THR A 61 41.55 -9.19 3.52
N ALA A 62 41.10 -7.97 3.23
CA ALA A 62 39.76 -7.52 3.58
C ALA A 62 38.68 -8.09 2.64
N ALA A 63 38.99 -8.23 1.33
CA ALA A 63 38.06 -8.83 0.37
C ALA A 63 37.89 -10.33 0.58
N ALA A 64 38.94 -11.04 1.02
CA ALA A 64 38.86 -12.48 1.27
C ALA A 64 38.08 -12.81 2.56
N THR A 65 38.10 -11.93 3.55
CA THR A 65 37.33 -12.14 4.80
C THR A 65 35.86 -11.74 4.63
N LEU A 66 35.54 -10.79 3.75
CA LEU A 66 34.15 -10.44 3.43
C LEU A 66 33.49 -11.49 2.50
N ALA A 67 34.26 -12.07 1.59
CA ALA A 67 33.76 -13.13 0.71
C ALA A 67 33.51 -14.49 1.43
N ALA A 68 34.05 -14.66 2.63
CA ALA A 68 33.89 -15.88 3.41
C ALA A 68 32.62 -15.89 4.26
N CYS A 69 31.88 -14.77 4.35
CA CYS A 69 30.64 -14.65 5.13
C CYS A 69 29.37 -14.62 4.28
N GLU A 70 29.50 -14.67 2.95
CA GLU A 70 28.32 -14.81 2.09
C GLU A 70 27.96 -16.30 1.95
N GLY A 71 26.80 -16.69 2.49
CA GLY A 71 26.19 -17.99 2.20
C GLY A 71 26.03 -18.18 0.69
N PRO A 72 25.73 -19.39 0.21
CA PRO A 72 25.68 -19.67 -1.22
C PRO A 72 24.60 -18.82 -1.90
N VAL A 73 25.00 -17.68 -2.45
CA VAL A 73 24.14 -16.88 -3.31
C VAL A 73 23.89 -17.69 -4.56
N ASN A 74 22.67 -18.11 -4.79
CA ASN A 74 22.25 -18.65 -6.08
C ASN A 74 22.30 -17.49 -7.10
N THR A 75 23.48 -17.25 -7.66
CA THR A 75 23.60 -16.34 -8.80
C THR A 75 22.73 -16.87 -9.93
N SER A 76 21.88 -16.01 -10.50
CA SER A 76 21.09 -16.37 -11.67
C SER A 76 22.04 -16.68 -12.83
N ILE A 77 22.29 -17.96 -13.04
CA ILE A 77 23.06 -18.44 -14.17
C ILE A 77 22.11 -18.43 -15.36
N PRO A 78 22.48 -17.85 -16.51
CA PRO A 78 21.74 -18.01 -17.75
C PRO A 78 21.50 -19.50 -17.98
N TYR A 79 20.30 -19.88 -18.39
CA TYR A 79 19.97 -21.30 -18.60
C TYR A 79 20.95 -21.90 -19.59
N VAL A 80 21.69 -22.92 -19.14
CA VAL A 80 22.51 -23.76 -20.05
C VAL A 80 21.61 -24.58 -20.98
N VAL A 81 20.45 -24.98 -20.46
CA VAL A 81 19.34 -25.56 -21.24
C VAL A 81 18.13 -24.68 -21.00
N GLN A 82 17.66 -23.99 -22.04
CA GLN A 82 16.47 -23.15 -21.97
C GLN A 82 15.23 -24.02 -21.67
N PRO A 83 14.47 -23.77 -20.61
CA PRO A 83 13.19 -24.45 -20.41
C PRO A 83 12.26 -24.14 -21.58
N GLU A 84 11.48 -25.09 -22.03
CA GLU A 84 10.58 -24.97 -23.19
C GLU A 84 9.59 -23.79 -23.04
N GLN A 85 9.22 -23.43 -21.81
CA GLN A 85 8.22 -22.42 -21.52
C GLN A 85 8.79 -21.05 -21.14
N ILE A 86 10.11 -20.90 -21.09
CA ILE A 86 10.76 -19.62 -20.74
C ILE A 86 11.51 -19.10 -21.95
N ILE A 87 11.03 -17.98 -22.49
CA ILE A 87 11.71 -17.27 -23.57
C ILE A 87 12.39 -16.06 -22.93
N PRO A 88 13.73 -15.92 -23.01
CA PRO A 88 14.42 -14.75 -22.48
C PRO A 88 13.86 -13.45 -23.08
N GLY A 89 13.63 -12.45 -22.25
CA GLY A 89 13.02 -11.19 -22.68
C GLY A 89 11.51 -11.15 -22.65
N ILE A 90 10.80 -12.29 -22.50
CA ILE A 90 9.35 -12.35 -22.39
C ILE A 90 8.94 -12.61 -20.94
N ALA A 91 8.00 -11.82 -20.43
CA ALA A 91 7.45 -12.03 -19.09
C ALA A 91 6.43 -13.17 -19.09
N ASN A 92 6.45 -13.99 -18.03
CA ASN A 92 5.39 -14.94 -17.71
C ASN A 92 4.54 -14.39 -16.57
N TYR A 93 3.24 -14.68 -16.59
CA TYR A 93 2.29 -14.25 -15.57
C TYR A 93 1.66 -15.46 -14.88
N TYR A 94 1.55 -15.40 -13.58
CA TYR A 94 0.93 -16.44 -12.76
C TYR A 94 -0.20 -15.84 -11.94
N ALA A 95 -1.41 -16.39 -12.08
CA ALA A 95 -2.53 -16.03 -11.22
C ALA A 95 -2.32 -16.65 -9.84
N THR A 96 -2.33 -15.85 -8.80
CA THR A 96 -2.18 -16.30 -7.41
C THR A 96 -2.97 -15.40 -6.46
N THR A 97 -3.03 -15.78 -5.20
CA THR A 97 -3.71 -15.01 -4.17
C THR A 97 -2.79 -14.77 -3.00
N ILE A 98 -2.73 -13.52 -2.54
CA ILE A 98 -2.12 -13.19 -1.25
C ILE A 98 -3.19 -13.19 -0.17
N VAL A 99 -2.88 -13.80 0.98
CA VAL A 99 -3.65 -13.71 2.23
C VAL A 99 -2.66 -13.45 3.35
N ASP A 100 -2.53 -12.21 3.79
CA ASP A 100 -1.55 -11.77 4.78
C ASP A 100 -2.15 -10.70 5.69
N GLY A 101 -2.63 -11.10 6.84
CA GLY A 101 -3.27 -10.21 7.80
C GLY A 101 -4.52 -9.52 7.24
N PHE A 102 -4.41 -8.20 6.97
CA PHE A 102 -5.49 -7.46 6.31
C PHE A 102 -5.53 -7.68 4.82
N ASP A 103 -4.40 -8.04 4.22
CA ASP A 103 -4.20 -7.96 2.79
C ASP A 103 -4.63 -9.25 2.14
N THR A 104 -5.75 -9.20 1.44
CA THR A 104 -6.27 -10.32 0.67
C THR A 104 -6.60 -9.84 -0.73
N ALA A 105 -5.91 -10.38 -1.74
CA ALA A 105 -6.13 -10.00 -3.12
C ALA A 105 -5.80 -11.14 -4.09
N SER A 106 -6.62 -11.28 -5.14
CA SER A 106 -6.30 -12.07 -6.32
C SER A 106 -5.43 -11.25 -7.25
N VAL A 107 -4.26 -11.74 -7.60
CA VAL A 107 -3.22 -11.00 -8.32
C VAL A 107 -2.59 -11.81 -9.42
N LEU A 108 -1.97 -11.11 -10.37
CA LEU A 108 -1.07 -11.68 -11.37
C LEU A 108 0.36 -11.33 -11.01
N ILE A 109 1.24 -12.31 -11.00
CA ILE A 109 2.65 -12.11 -10.73
C ILE A 109 3.44 -12.13 -12.03
N LYS A 110 4.02 -10.98 -12.37
CA LYS A 110 4.94 -10.85 -13.50
C LYS A 110 6.29 -11.41 -13.12
N THR A 111 6.75 -12.40 -13.88
CA THR A 111 8.08 -13.01 -13.70
C THR A 111 8.95 -12.79 -14.92
N ARG A 112 10.26 -12.61 -14.70
CA ARG A 112 11.29 -12.52 -15.74
C ARG A 112 12.36 -13.56 -15.46
N GLU A 113 12.56 -14.46 -16.42
CA GLU A 113 13.51 -15.57 -16.29
C GLU A 113 13.34 -16.32 -14.95
N GLY A 114 12.08 -16.62 -14.56
CA GLY A 114 11.74 -17.31 -13.33
C GLY A 114 11.78 -16.46 -12.05
N ARG A 115 12.07 -15.15 -12.14
CA ARG A 115 12.11 -14.23 -10.99
C ARG A 115 10.83 -13.40 -10.92
N PRO A 116 10.03 -13.45 -9.86
CA PRO A 116 8.95 -12.51 -9.60
C PRO A 116 9.51 -11.08 -9.45
N ILE A 117 8.97 -10.14 -10.23
CA ILE A 117 9.45 -8.74 -10.23
C ILE A 117 8.34 -7.72 -9.99
N LYS A 118 7.07 -8.11 -10.15
CA LYS A 118 5.95 -7.18 -10.00
C LYS A 118 4.65 -7.92 -9.70
N VAL A 119 3.82 -7.31 -8.90
CA VAL A 119 2.43 -7.71 -8.65
C VAL A 119 1.50 -6.83 -9.51
N GLU A 120 0.52 -7.44 -10.19
CA GLU A 120 -0.52 -6.77 -10.95
C GLU A 120 -1.91 -7.23 -10.49
N ASN A 121 -2.93 -6.42 -10.76
CA ASN A 121 -4.31 -6.78 -10.46
C ASN A 121 -4.77 -7.94 -11.34
N ASN A 122 -5.46 -8.93 -10.76
CA ASN A 122 -6.19 -9.94 -11.54
C ASN A 122 -7.62 -9.42 -11.78
N THR A 123 -7.80 -8.62 -12.82
CA THR A 123 -9.08 -7.95 -13.13
C THR A 123 -10.21 -8.93 -13.48
N ASP A 124 -9.89 -10.15 -13.88
CA ASP A 124 -10.85 -11.19 -14.23
C ASP A 124 -11.45 -11.85 -12.98
N ALA A 125 -10.74 -11.80 -11.85
CA ALA A 125 -11.28 -12.31 -10.60
C ALA A 125 -12.48 -11.45 -10.13
N PRO A 126 -13.59 -12.06 -9.70
CA PRO A 126 -14.82 -11.34 -9.38
C PRO A 126 -14.79 -10.66 -8.00
N VAL A 127 -13.85 -11.02 -7.13
CA VAL A 127 -13.76 -10.55 -5.74
C VAL A 127 -12.31 -10.28 -5.38
N ASN A 128 -12.07 -9.20 -4.62
CA ASN A 128 -10.75 -8.80 -4.15
C ASN A 128 -9.70 -8.78 -5.27
N ASN A 129 -10.09 -8.29 -6.42
CA ASN A 129 -9.27 -8.25 -7.65
C ASN A 129 -8.38 -7.01 -7.75
N ILE A 130 -8.29 -6.22 -6.69
CA ILE A 130 -7.51 -4.99 -6.62
C ILE A 130 -6.47 -5.12 -5.52
N ALA A 131 -5.21 -4.95 -5.89
CA ALA A 131 -4.09 -4.91 -4.99
C ALA A 131 -3.91 -3.49 -4.40
N ASN A 132 -3.73 -3.41 -3.10
CA ASN A 132 -3.34 -2.17 -2.44
C ASN A 132 -1.82 -1.94 -2.52
N ALA A 133 -1.34 -0.83 -1.93
CA ALA A 133 0.08 -0.52 -1.92
C ALA A 133 0.95 -1.63 -1.28
N ARG A 134 0.47 -2.25 -0.18
CA ARG A 134 1.20 -3.33 0.51
C ARG A 134 1.27 -4.60 -0.34
N VAL A 135 0.18 -4.95 -1.01
CA VAL A 135 0.16 -6.10 -1.93
C VAL A 135 1.09 -5.87 -3.11
N HIS A 136 1.09 -4.68 -3.72
CA HIS A 136 2.04 -4.36 -4.78
C HIS A 136 3.50 -4.40 -4.31
N ALA A 137 3.77 -4.00 -3.07
CA ALA A 137 5.12 -4.01 -2.48
C ALA A 137 5.58 -5.40 -2.04
N SER A 138 4.69 -6.37 -1.88
CA SER A 138 4.98 -7.69 -1.28
C SER A 138 6.03 -8.49 -2.06
N VAL A 139 6.19 -8.25 -3.35
CA VAL A 139 7.24 -8.90 -4.16
C VAL A 139 8.65 -8.61 -3.66
N LEU A 140 8.89 -7.42 -3.09
CA LEU A 140 10.20 -7.09 -2.53
C LEU A 140 10.50 -7.90 -1.26
N SER A 141 9.46 -8.21 -0.48
CA SER A 141 9.60 -9.01 0.75
C SER A 141 10.06 -10.45 0.48
N LEU A 142 9.87 -10.97 -0.73
CA LEU A 142 10.43 -12.25 -1.17
C LEU A 142 11.97 -12.24 -1.09
N TYR A 143 12.59 -11.13 -1.44
CA TYR A 143 14.03 -10.93 -1.56
C TYR A 143 14.66 -10.29 -0.32
N ASP A 144 13.98 -10.33 0.81
CA ASP A 144 14.47 -9.81 2.08
C ASP A 144 15.59 -10.70 2.63
N SER A 145 16.80 -10.17 2.74
CA SER A 145 17.96 -10.90 3.27
C SER A 145 17.88 -11.20 4.78
N MET A 146 16.92 -10.59 5.50
CA MET A 146 16.65 -10.87 6.92
C MET A 146 15.71 -12.07 7.13
N ARG A 147 15.29 -12.76 6.06
CA ARG A 147 14.49 -13.99 6.16
C ARG A 147 15.27 -15.11 6.83
N VAL A 148 14.55 -15.93 7.61
CA VAL A 148 15.10 -17.16 8.21
C VAL A 148 15.39 -18.15 7.09
N GLN A 149 16.61 -18.67 7.04
CA GLN A 149 17.08 -19.50 5.94
C GLN A 149 16.83 -21.01 6.14
N GLY A 150 16.59 -21.44 7.37
CA GLY A 150 16.32 -22.82 7.74
C GLY A 150 15.82 -22.95 9.17
N PRO A 151 15.39 -24.13 9.60
CA PRO A 151 14.89 -24.33 10.96
C PRO A 151 15.99 -24.21 12.01
N THR A 152 15.66 -23.62 13.17
CA THR A 152 16.60 -23.46 14.27
C THR A 152 16.02 -23.93 15.59
N GLN A 153 16.89 -24.41 16.50
CA GLN A 153 16.59 -24.69 17.90
C GLN A 153 17.39 -23.75 18.81
N SER A 154 16.72 -22.87 19.53
CA SER A 154 17.36 -21.87 20.41
C SER A 154 18.47 -21.08 19.69
N GLY A 155 18.26 -20.74 18.43
CA GLY A 155 19.19 -19.97 17.59
C GLY A 155 20.32 -20.81 16.94
N VAL A 156 20.30 -22.13 17.07
CA VAL A 156 21.25 -23.05 16.41
C VAL A 156 20.52 -23.73 15.25
N ASP A 157 21.17 -23.78 14.07
CA ASP A 157 20.60 -24.42 12.89
C ASP A 157 20.45 -25.94 13.10
N VAL A 158 19.32 -26.47 12.69
CA VAL A 158 18.98 -27.89 12.74
C VAL A 158 18.38 -28.36 11.42
N SER A 159 18.28 -29.69 11.22
CA SER A 159 17.54 -30.20 10.05
C SER A 159 16.02 -30.22 10.33
N TRP A 160 15.21 -30.24 9.26
CA TRP A 160 13.76 -30.40 9.36
C TRP A 160 13.38 -31.72 10.04
N GLU A 161 14.09 -32.81 9.76
CA GLU A 161 13.87 -34.11 10.39
C GLU A 161 14.08 -34.02 11.90
N THR A 162 15.12 -33.30 12.33
CA THR A 162 15.38 -33.07 13.76
C THR A 162 14.26 -32.26 14.42
N LEU A 163 13.80 -31.20 13.78
CA LEU A 163 12.68 -30.37 14.28
C LEU A 163 11.42 -31.23 14.38
N GLU A 164 10.98 -31.86 13.28
CA GLU A 164 9.75 -32.66 13.25
C GLU A 164 9.77 -33.82 14.25
N ALA A 165 10.90 -34.55 14.37
CA ALA A 165 11.02 -35.63 15.32
C ALA A 165 10.91 -35.15 16.77
N ASN A 166 11.62 -34.08 17.14
CA ASN A 166 11.62 -33.61 18.52
C ASN A 166 10.29 -32.93 18.89
N VAL A 167 9.72 -32.12 17.99
CA VAL A 167 8.40 -31.48 18.21
C VAL A 167 7.32 -32.55 18.31
N GLY A 168 7.36 -33.57 17.43
CA GLY A 168 6.43 -34.70 17.48
C GLY A 168 6.50 -35.49 18.79
N GLN A 169 7.71 -35.76 19.28
CA GLN A 169 7.94 -36.45 20.56
C GLN A 169 7.39 -35.61 21.73
N GLN A 170 7.66 -34.29 21.74
CA GLN A 170 7.18 -33.43 22.80
C GLN A 170 5.64 -33.27 22.76
N LEU A 171 5.03 -33.22 21.57
CA LEU A 171 3.56 -33.22 21.44
C LEU A 171 2.93 -34.49 21.97
N ALA A 172 3.51 -35.67 21.67
CA ALA A 172 3.04 -36.95 22.18
C ALA A 172 3.14 -37.00 23.73
N GLN A 173 4.26 -36.54 24.28
CA GLN A 173 4.42 -36.44 25.74
C GLN A 173 3.35 -35.50 26.36
N LEU A 174 3.10 -34.30 25.78
CA LEU A 174 2.08 -33.38 26.28
C LEU A 174 0.67 -33.95 26.15
N ALA A 175 0.40 -34.80 25.13
CA ALA A 175 -0.86 -35.50 24.96
C ALA A 175 -1.06 -36.54 26.06
N ASP A 176 -0.03 -37.35 26.35
CA ASP A 176 -0.06 -38.33 27.45
C ASP A 176 -0.26 -37.66 28.81
N GLU A 177 0.37 -36.54 29.04
CA GLU A 177 0.22 -35.70 30.26
C GLU A 177 -1.12 -34.99 30.29
N LYS A 178 -1.93 -35.00 29.22
CA LYS A 178 -3.16 -34.18 29.01
C LYS A 178 -2.90 -32.69 29.21
N SER A 179 -1.72 -32.22 28.90
CA SER A 179 -1.32 -30.84 29.03
C SER A 179 -1.81 -30.06 27.81
N PRO A 180 -2.57 -28.96 27.96
CA PRO A 180 -3.09 -28.22 26.83
C PRO A 180 -2.00 -27.62 25.93
N VAL A 181 -2.20 -27.67 24.62
CA VAL A 181 -1.35 -27.06 23.60
C VAL A 181 -2.17 -26.04 22.81
N ALA A 182 -1.65 -24.82 22.66
CA ALA A 182 -2.27 -23.79 21.86
C ALA A 182 -1.64 -23.74 20.45
N LEU A 183 -2.47 -23.88 19.41
CA LEU A 183 -2.10 -23.58 18.04
C LEU A 183 -2.65 -22.18 17.70
N ILE A 184 -1.79 -21.18 17.49
CA ILE A 184 -2.16 -19.79 17.23
C ILE A 184 -1.83 -19.47 15.77
N THR A 185 -2.84 -19.05 15.01
CA THR A 185 -2.69 -18.60 13.61
C THR A 185 -3.44 -17.30 13.40
N PRO A 186 -3.18 -16.54 12.31
CA PRO A 186 -4.12 -15.53 11.88
C PRO A 186 -5.46 -16.17 11.49
N SER A 187 -6.46 -15.36 11.20
CA SER A 187 -7.70 -15.85 10.60
C SER A 187 -7.40 -16.60 9.31
N LEU A 188 -7.82 -17.85 9.24
CA LEU A 188 -7.64 -18.74 8.10
C LEU A 188 -9.00 -19.00 7.46
N ALA A 189 -9.24 -18.37 6.29
CA ALA A 189 -10.42 -18.68 5.47
C ALA A 189 -10.13 -19.78 4.44
N SER A 190 -9.15 -20.63 4.71
CA SER A 190 -8.74 -21.77 3.89
C SER A 190 -9.51 -23.01 4.30
N PRO A 191 -10.38 -23.57 3.43
CA PRO A 191 -11.10 -24.79 3.76
C PRO A 191 -10.19 -26.02 3.89
N THR A 192 -9.14 -26.11 3.07
CA THR A 192 -8.17 -27.20 3.13
C THR A 192 -7.34 -27.12 4.41
N THR A 193 -6.84 -25.95 4.79
CA THR A 193 -6.10 -25.79 6.05
C THR A 193 -6.97 -26.06 7.26
N ALA A 194 -8.24 -25.66 7.23
CA ALA A 194 -9.18 -25.98 8.32
C ALA A 194 -9.37 -27.50 8.50
N GLN A 195 -9.42 -28.26 7.40
CA GLN A 195 -9.46 -29.72 7.46
C GLN A 195 -8.19 -30.29 8.06
N ILE A 196 -7.00 -29.81 7.64
CA ILE A 196 -5.70 -30.29 8.17
C ILE A 196 -5.60 -30.00 9.68
N ILE A 197 -6.02 -28.82 10.14
CA ILE A 197 -6.05 -28.49 11.57
C ILE A 197 -7.00 -29.42 12.32
N SER A 198 -8.17 -29.72 11.75
CA SER A 198 -9.12 -30.67 12.36
C SER A 198 -8.53 -32.07 12.51
N ASP A 199 -7.83 -32.55 11.47
CA ASP A 199 -7.18 -33.86 11.48
C ASP A 199 -6.01 -33.90 12.50
N PHE A 200 -5.26 -32.80 12.59
CA PHE A 200 -4.20 -32.63 13.60
C PHE A 200 -4.75 -32.65 15.03
N GLN A 201 -5.88 -31.98 15.28
CA GLN A 201 -6.57 -32.00 16.56
C GLN A 201 -7.18 -33.37 16.88
N ALA A 202 -7.62 -34.12 15.87
CA ALA A 202 -8.06 -35.50 16.06
C ALA A 202 -6.90 -36.41 16.51
N LYS A 203 -5.68 -36.19 15.98
CA LYS A 203 -4.46 -36.88 16.40
C LYS A 203 -3.99 -36.47 17.79
N PHE A 204 -4.07 -35.16 18.10
CA PHE A 204 -3.64 -34.57 19.36
C PHE A 204 -4.82 -33.82 20.03
N PRO A 205 -5.70 -34.52 20.77
CA PRO A 205 -6.95 -33.93 21.31
C PRO A 205 -6.74 -32.85 22.37
N ASN A 206 -5.52 -32.72 22.89
CA ASN A 206 -5.12 -31.64 23.79
C ASN A 206 -4.74 -30.33 23.08
N VAL A 207 -4.75 -30.30 21.74
CA VAL A 207 -4.49 -29.09 20.94
C VAL A 207 -5.78 -28.31 20.72
N THR A 208 -5.74 -27.03 21.04
CA THR A 208 -6.82 -26.07 20.75
C THR A 208 -6.31 -25.02 19.75
N HIS A 209 -7.09 -24.78 18.67
CA HIS A 209 -6.80 -23.75 17.68
C HIS A 209 -7.35 -22.39 18.13
N TYR A 210 -6.54 -21.33 18.02
CA TYR A 210 -6.84 -19.95 18.35
C TYR A 210 -6.59 -19.07 17.14
N ALA A 211 -7.63 -18.46 16.59
CA ALA A 211 -7.49 -17.42 15.57
C ALA A 211 -7.15 -16.08 16.22
N TYR A 212 -6.06 -15.48 15.83
CA TYR A 212 -5.54 -14.23 16.36
C TYR A 212 -5.28 -13.21 15.26
N ASP A 213 -6.06 -12.14 15.20
CA ASP A 213 -5.82 -11.01 14.32
C ASP A 213 -5.22 -9.85 15.15
N ALA A 214 -4.10 -9.30 14.72
CA ALA A 214 -3.38 -8.23 15.43
C ALA A 214 -4.26 -6.99 15.63
N VAL A 215 -5.13 -6.69 14.67
CA VAL A 215 -6.18 -5.67 14.77
C VAL A 215 -7.53 -6.37 14.77
N SER A 216 -8.30 -6.21 15.83
CA SER A 216 -9.50 -7.01 16.10
C SER A 216 -10.75 -6.45 15.44
N GLU A 217 -11.53 -7.33 14.82
CA GLU A 217 -12.92 -7.07 14.38
C GLU A 217 -13.95 -7.82 15.26
N THR A 218 -13.57 -8.18 16.48
CA THR A 218 -14.40 -8.98 17.38
C THR A 218 -15.79 -8.39 17.58
N ALA A 219 -15.92 -7.07 17.71
CA ALA A 219 -17.21 -6.43 17.92
C ALA A 219 -18.15 -6.59 16.72
N ALA A 220 -17.62 -6.45 15.49
CA ALA A 220 -18.40 -6.64 14.28
C ALA A 220 -18.78 -8.10 14.06
N LEU A 221 -17.86 -9.03 14.34
CA LEU A 221 -18.11 -10.48 14.28
C LEU A 221 -19.20 -10.92 15.27
N ASN A 222 -19.11 -10.48 16.52
CA ASN A 222 -20.13 -10.78 17.54
C ASN A 222 -21.49 -10.16 17.17
N ALA A 223 -21.49 -8.92 16.68
CA ALA A 223 -22.71 -8.24 16.24
C ALA A 223 -23.40 -8.99 15.09
N PHE A 224 -22.63 -9.45 14.13
CA PHE A 224 -23.17 -10.23 13.00
C PHE A 224 -23.70 -11.59 13.46
N GLU A 225 -22.98 -12.26 14.36
CA GLU A 225 -23.41 -13.53 14.96
C GLU A 225 -24.74 -13.38 15.73
N GLN A 226 -24.89 -12.31 16.53
CA GLN A 226 -26.14 -12.01 17.24
C GLN A 226 -27.30 -11.69 16.27
N ALA A 227 -27.02 -10.96 15.20
CA ALA A 227 -28.04 -10.53 14.26
C ALA A 227 -28.51 -11.65 13.30
N TYR A 228 -27.58 -12.55 12.91
CA TYR A 228 -27.81 -13.53 11.84
C TYR A 228 -27.51 -14.98 12.20
N GLY A 229 -26.98 -15.25 13.40
CA GLY A 229 -26.68 -16.61 13.90
C GLY A 229 -25.42 -17.26 13.33
N LYS A 230 -24.57 -16.52 12.64
CA LYS A 230 -23.29 -16.98 12.07
C LYS A 230 -22.18 -15.99 12.39
N ARG A 231 -21.04 -16.48 12.88
CA ARG A 231 -19.85 -15.62 13.11
C ARG A 231 -19.14 -15.36 11.78
N ALA A 232 -19.35 -14.18 11.21
CA ALA A 232 -18.80 -13.74 9.94
C ALA A 232 -18.84 -12.20 9.84
N LEU A 233 -18.35 -11.64 8.76
CA LEU A 233 -18.57 -10.24 8.39
C LEU A 233 -19.40 -10.18 7.11
N PRO A 234 -20.31 -9.20 6.96
CA PRO A 234 -21.03 -9.01 5.71
C PRO A 234 -20.08 -8.56 4.60
N SER A 235 -20.41 -8.80 3.36
CA SER A 235 -19.76 -8.15 2.23
C SER A 235 -20.52 -6.89 1.80
N TYR A 236 -19.85 -5.96 1.10
CA TYR A 236 -20.44 -4.70 0.68
C TYR A 236 -20.16 -4.43 -0.79
N ASP A 237 -21.16 -3.93 -1.50
CA ASP A 237 -21.05 -3.48 -2.89
C ASP A 237 -21.39 -1.99 -2.99
N PHE A 238 -20.40 -1.15 -2.76
CA PHE A 238 -20.56 0.30 -2.82
C PHE A 238 -20.92 0.82 -4.23
N SER A 239 -20.82 0.00 -5.28
CA SER A 239 -21.27 0.39 -6.62
C SER A 239 -22.79 0.58 -6.72
N LYS A 240 -23.54 0.07 -5.74
CA LYS A 240 -24.98 0.26 -5.61
C LYS A 240 -25.36 1.43 -4.71
N ALA A 241 -24.37 2.05 -4.05
CA ALA A 241 -24.66 3.09 -3.07
C ALA A 241 -25.06 4.41 -3.74
N THR A 242 -26.13 5.03 -3.25
CA THR A 242 -26.56 6.40 -3.62
C THR A 242 -26.44 7.35 -2.44
N CYS A 243 -26.53 6.85 -1.20
CA CYS A 243 -26.29 7.61 0.02
C CYS A 243 -25.50 6.75 1.01
N ILE A 244 -24.33 7.23 1.42
CA ILE A 244 -23.39 6.56 2.32
C ILE A 244 -23.29 7.37 3.60
N VAL A 245 -23.54 6.74 4.74
CA VAL A 245 -23.25 7.30 6.07
C VAL A 245 -22.24 6.40 6.76
N SER A 246 -21.05 6.93 6.98
CA SER A 246 -19.98 6.23 7.68
C SER A 246 -19.72 6.90 9.03
N ILE A 247 -19.68 6.09 10.08
CA ILE A 247 -19.48 6.53 11.45
C ILE A 247 -18.25 5.83 12.01
N GLY A 248 -17.10 6.49 11.90
CA GLY A 248 -15.79 5.98 12.32
C GLY A 248 -15.23 4.86 11.44
N ALA A 249 -15.86 4.49 10.32
CA ALA A 249 -15.35 3.46 9.41
C ALA A 249 -14.50 4.09 8.30
N ASP A 250 -13.23 3.72 8.22
CA ASP A 250 -12.36 4.05 7.09
C ASP A 250 -12.41 2.95 6.02
N PHE A 251 -13.55 2.85 5.33
CA PHE A 251 -13.78 1.79 4.33
C PHE A 251 -12.95 1.96 3.04
N LEU A 252 -12.28 3.11 2.85
CA LEU A 252 -11.25 3.29 1.81
C LEU A 252 -9.84 2.97 2.32
N GLY A 253 -9.69 2.75 3.62
CA GLY A 253 -8.50 2.26 4.30
C GLY A 253 -8.58 0.77 4.63
N ASP A 254 -8.30 0.37 5.87
CA ASP A 254 -8.17 -1.04 6.27
C ASP A 254 -9.44 -1.64 6.94
N TRP A 255 -10.57 -0.97 6.87
CA TRP A 255 -11.80 -1.43 7.51
C TRP A 255 -12.29 -2.77 6.93
N GLN A 256 -12.53 -3.77 7.78
CA GLN A 256 -13.15 -5.08 7.50
C GLN A 256 -12.61 -5.85 6.27
N GLY A 257 -11.33 -5.67 5.94
CA GLY A 257 -10.68 -6.47 4.89
C GLY A 257 -10.60 -5.82 3.52
N ARG A 258 -11.04 -4.55 3.32
CA ARG A 258 -10.82 -3.74 2.11
C ARG A 258 -11.57 -4.20 0.85
N GLY A 259 -11.18 -3.61 -0.32
CA GLY A 259 -11.73 -3.95 -1.63
C GLY A 259 -12.96 -3.12 -2.02
N PHE A 260 -13.28 -2.07 -1.28
CA PHE A 260 -14.48 -1.25 -1.49
C PHE A 260 -14.25 -0.02 -2.37
N GLU A 261 -13.00 0.34 -2.62
CA GLU A 261 -12.59 1.56 -3.33
C GLU A 261 -13.07 1.60 -4.77
N SER A 262 -13.06 0.47 -5.50
CA SER A 262 -13.55 0.40 -6.88
C SER A 262 -15.06 0.65 -6.96
N GLY A 263 -15.83 -0.01 -6.09
CA GLY A 263 -17.28 0.18 -6.01
C GLY A 263 -17.63 1.62 -5.65
N TYR A 264 -16.94 2.19 -4.66
CA TYR A 264 -17.09 3.58 -4.26
C TYR A 264 -16.80 4.55 -5.41
N ALA A 265 -15.65 4.43 -6.07
CA ALA A 265 -15.25 5.32 -7.17
C ALA A 265 -16.28 5.34 -8.31
N LYS A 266 -16.85 4.17 -8.66
CA LYS A 266 -17.88 4.07 -9.71
C LYS A 266 -19.10 4.96 -9.45
N THR A 267 -19.44 5.21 -8.19
CA THR A 267 -20.59 6.06 -7.80
C THR A 267 -20.21 7.51 -7.55
N ARG A 268 -18.89 7.81 -7.48
CA ARG A 268 -18.38 9.17 -7.22
C ARG A 268 -18.07 9.97 -8.48
N VAL A 269 -17.94 9.32 -9.62
CA VAL A 269 -17.80 10.01 -10.90
C VAL A 269 -19.18 10.48 -11.38
N PRO A 270 -19.37 11.77 -11.73
CA PRO A 270 -20.68 12.28 -12.15
C PRO A 270 -21.10 11.61 -13.46
N LYS A 271 -22.22 10.88 -13.42
CA LYS A 271 -22.79 10.16 -14.58
C LYS A 271 -24.20 10.62 -14.86
N GLY A 272 -24.49 10.92 -16.11
CA GLY A 272 -25.82 11.31 -16.56
C GLY A 272 -25.77 12.04 -17.89
N LYS A 273 -26.96 12.14 -18.52
CA LYS A 273 -27.13 12.85 -19.81
C LYS A 273 -27.95 14.14 -19.59
N ASN A 274 -27.72 15.15 -20.43
CA ASN A 274 -28.53 16.37 -20.51
C ASN A 274 -28.62 17.16 -19.18
N GLY A 275 -27.48 17.43 -18.53
CA GLY A 275 -27.44 18.28 -17.33
C GLY A 275 -28.07 17.64 -16.07
N LYS A 276 -28.21 16.32 -16.04
CA LYS A 276 -28.76 15.57 -14.89
C LYS A 276 -27.78 14.51 -14.37
N ALA A 277 -26.52 14.90 -14.24
CA ALA A 277 -25.53 14.01 -13.64
C ALA A 277 -25.90 13.70 -12.18
N LYS A 278 -25.68 12.45 -11.80
CA LYS A 278 -25.89 11.94 -10.43
C LYS A 278 -24.60 11.39 -9.88
N MET A 279 -24.44 11.50 -8.58
CA MET A 279 -23.34 10.93 -7.79
C MET A 279 -23.90 10.40 -6.49
N SER A 280 -23.23 9.43 -5.88
CA SER A 280 -23.52 9.06 -4.49
C SER A 280 -23.17 10.22 -3.56
N LYS A 281 -23.88 10.32 -2.45
CA LYS A 281 -23.61 11.29 -1.39
C LYS A 281 -22.97 10.60 -0.20
N HIS A 282 -21.87 11.14 0.30
CA HIS A 282 -21.09 10.55 1.39
C HIS A 282 -20.99 11.48 2.59
N TYR A 283 -21.51 11.01 3.72
CA TYR A 283 -21.42 11.62 5.04
C TYR A 283 -20.48 10.83 5.93
N GLN A 284 -19.43 11.48 6.48
CA GLN A 284 -18.43 10.86 7.35
C GLN A 284 -18.40 11.50 8.73
N PHE A 285 -18.55 10.71 9.78
CA PHE A 285 -18.33 11.11 11.17
C PHE A 285 -17.09 10.40 11.70
N GLU A 286 -16.04 11.13 12.09
CA GLU A 286 -14.78 10.51 12.49
C GLU A 286 -13.95 11.42 13.40
N ALA A 287 -13.00 10.84 14.15
CA ALA A 287 -12.10 11.60 14.99
C ALA A 287 -10.83 12.02 14.25
N ASN A 288 -10.13 11.06 13.63
CA ASN A 288 -8.97 11.31 12.79
C ASN A 288 -9.41 11.64 11.36
N MET A 289 -8.63 12.41 10.63
CA MET A 289 -8.80 12.54 9.18
C MET A 289 -8.36 11.22 8.52
N THR A 290 -9.31 10.51 7.90
CA THR A 290 -9.06 9.24 7.21
C THR A 290 -9.17 9.40 5.68
N LEU A 291 -8.82 8.36 4.91
CA LEU A 291 -9.07 8.36 3.45
C LEU A 291 -10.56 8.50 3.14
N SER A 292 -11.43 7.82 3.89
CA SER A 292 -12.88 7.93 3.74
C SER A 292 -13.36 9.34 4.02
N GLY A 293 -12.88 9.96 5.11
CA GLY A 293 -13.24 11.33 5.44
C GLY A 293 -12.70 12.37 4.47
N ALA A 294 -11.49 12.18 3.96
CA ALA A 294 -10.89 13.05 2.95
C ALA A 294 -11.64 13.05 1.61
N ASN A 295 -12.36 11.95 1.30
CA ASN A 295 -13.15 11.80 0.08
C ASN A 295 -14.66 12.04 0.28
N ALA A 296 -15.10 12.33 1.51
CA ALA A 296 -16.51 12.61 1.82
C ALA A 296 -16.98 13.95 1.25
N ASP A 297 -18.27 14.05 0.95
CA ASP A 297 -18.91 15.33 0.62
C ASP A 297 -19.10 16.17 1.89
N TYR A 298 -19.52 15.52 2.97
CA TYR A 298 -19.69 16.15 4.29
C TYR A 298 -18.94 15.37 5.36
N ARG A 299 -18.00 16.02 5.99
CA ARG A 299 -17.22 15.46 7.09
C ARG A 299 -17.55 16.17 8.40
N PHE A 300 -17.71 15.39 9.47
CA PHE A 300 -18.00 15.86 10.82
C PHE A 300 -16.94 15.33 11.79
N PRO A 301 -16.00 16.19 12.24
CA PRO A 301 -15.06 15.81 13.29
C PRO A 301 -15.82 15.54 14.59
N THR A 302 -15.76 14.31 15.10
CA THR A 302 -16.52 13.84 16.26
C THR A 302 -15.70 12.87 17.10
N THR A 303 -15.85 12.97 18.43
CA THR A 303 -15.33 11.95 19.35
C THR A 303 -16.09 10.64 19.20
N ALA A 304 -15.48 9.52 19.63
CA ALA A 304 -16.16 8.22 19.59
C ALA A 304 -17.46 8.20 20.42
N THR A 305 -17.51 8.96 21.50
CA THR A 305 -18.73 9.10 22.30
C THR A 305 -19.83 9.82 21.53
N GLU A 306 -19.49 10.91 20.82
CA GLU A 306 -20.45 11.61 19.94
C GLU A 306 -20.92 10.73 18.77
N GLN A 307 -20.04 9.91 18.21
CA GLN A 307 -20.38 8.93 17.17
C GLN A 307 -21.46 7.93 17.67
N GLN A 308 -21.39 7.50 18.93
CA GLN A 308 -22.45 6.67 19.54
C GLN A 308 -23.79 7.42 19.65
N PHE A 309 -23.75 8.71 20.01
CA PHE A 309 -24.97 9.54 20.02
C PHE A 309 -25.56 9.74 18.63
N VAL A 310 -24.72 9.93 17.61
CA VAL A 310 -25.16 10.04 16.22
C VAL A 310 -25.84 8.76 15.75
N LEU A 311 -25.25 7.58 16.06
CA LEU A 311 -25.86 6.28 15.75
C LEU A 311 -27.25 6.14 16.40
N ALA A 312 -27.39 6.48 17.68
CA ALA A 312 -28.66 6.38 18.39
C ALA A 312 -29.71 7.36 17.82
N ALA A 313 -29.31 8.61 17.54
CA ALA A 313 -30.19 9.61 16.95
C ALA A 313 -30.63 9.24 15.54
N LEU A 314 -29.72 8.70 14.73
CA LEU A 314 -29.96 8.26 13.36
C LEU A 314 -30.95 7.08 13.32
N TYR A 315 -30.71 6.06 14.16
CA TYR A 315 -31.64 4.93 14.32
C TYR A 315 -33.05 5.40 14.73
N GLY A 316 -33.14 6.29 15.71
CA GLY A 316 -34.41 6.85 16.16
C GLY A 316 -35.15 7.59 15.03
N ALA A 317 -34.43 8.41 14.25
CA ALA A 317 -34.97 9.12 13.10
C ALA A 317 -35.42 8.17 11.97
N LEU A 318 -34.71 7.07 11.75
CA LEU A 318 -35.09 6.06 10.75
C LEU A 318 -36.34 5.25 11.16
N THR A 319 -36.44 4.89 12.46
CA THR A 319 -37.55 4.08 13.02
C THR A 319 -38.71 4.89 13.56
N ASN A 320 -38.64 6.21 13.54
CA ASN A 320 -39.57 7.15 14.17
C ASN A 320 -39.72 6.96 15.70
N GLN A 321 -38.62 6.54 16.35
CA GLN A 321 -38.52 6.38 17.80
C GLN A 321 -37.69 7.54 18.40
N SER A 322 -37.87 7.82 19.69
CA SER A 322 -37.13 8.87 20.37
C SER A 322 -36.08 8.29 21.30
N PHE A 323 -34.81 8.58 21.00
CA PHE A 323 -33.66 8.28 21.86
C PHE A 323 -32.97 9.60 22.26
N PRO A 324 -33.23 10.11 23.47
CA PRO A 324 -32.64 11.39 23.89
C PRO A 324 -31.11 11.29 23.95
N THR A 325 -30.44 12.15 23.17
CA THR A 325 -28.97 12.26 23.10
C THR A 325 -28.54 13.68 23.52
N PRO A 326 -27.33 13.88 24.06
CA PRO A 326 -26.79 15.19 24.43
C PRO A 326 -26.23 15.98 23.21
N LEU A 327 -26.52 15.57 21.99
CA LEU A 327 -26.11 16.28 20.79
C LEU A 327 -26.71 17.71 20.75
N SER A 328 -25.96 18.67 20.19
CA SER A 328 -26.43 20.04 19.98
C SER A 328 -27.65 20.06 19.02
N ALA A 329 -28.44 21.13 19.11
CA ALA A 329 -29.60 21.30 18.24
C ALA A 329 -29.22 21.32 16.76
N GLU A 330 -28.05 21.89 16.44
CA GLU A 330 -27.51 21.93 15.07
C GLU A 330 -27.18 20.53 14.55
N VAL A 331 -26.45 19.71 15.35
CA VAL A 331 -26.11 18.33 14.95
C VAL A 331 -27.37 17.48 14.84
N LYS A 332 -28.35 17.64 15.72
CA LYS A 332 -29.65 16.95 15.62
C LYS A 332 -30.38 17.29 14.31
N LYS A 333 -30.35 18.57 13.88
CA LYS A 333 -30.93 19.00 12.60
C LYS A 333 -30.21 18.36 11.41
N LYS A 334 -28.86 18.29 11.46
CA LYS A 334 -28.05 17.61 10.43
C LYS A 334 -28.38 16.11 10.36
N VAL A 335 -28.44 15.42 11.51
CA VAL A 335 -28.79 14.00 11.60
C VAL A 335 -30.20 13.73 11.06
N ALA A 336 -31.18 14.59 11.35
CA ALA A 336 -32.54 14.46 10.82
C ALA A 336 -32.58 14.63 9.28
N LYS A 337 -31.79 15.56 8.71
CA LYS A 337 -31.61 15.71 7.26
C LYS A 337 -31.02 14.46 6.65
N ILE A 338 -29.93 13.93 7.23
CA ILE A 338 -29.24 12.71 6.78
C ILE A 338 -30.21 11.51 6.80
N ALA A 339 -31.01 11.37 7.87
CA ALA A 339 -32.01 10.30 7.95
C ALA A 339 -33.09 10.40 6.87
N ALA A 340 -33.51 11.62 6.51
CA ALA A 340 -34.45 11.82 5.43
C ALA A 340 -33.84 11.44 4.06
N GLU A 341 -32.57 11.79 3.83
CA GLU A 341 -31.85 11.43 2.60
C GLU A 341 -31.59 9.91 2.50
N LEU A 342 -31.26 9.22 3.61
CA LEU A 342 -31.18 7.77 3.65
C LEU A 342 -32.52 7.10 3.31
N LYS A 343 -33.64 7.60 3.88
CA LYS A 343 -34.98 7.10 3.54
C LYS A 343 -35.31 7.31 2.05
N ALA A 344 -34.92 8.46 1.51
CA ALA A 344 -35.14 8.76 0.09
C ALA A 344 -34.29 7.89 -0.84
N ALA A 345 -33.07 7.54 -0.41
CA ALA A 345 -32.15 6.64 -1.13
C ALA A 345 -32.62 5.16 -1.11
N GLY A 346 -33.41 4.77 -0.10
CA GLY A 346 -34.00 3.43 0.01
C GLY A 346 -32.96 2.33 -0.02
N ASN A 347 -33.08 1.40 -0.98
CA ASN A 347 -32.16 0.26 -1.12
C ASN A 347 -30.72 0.67 -1.53
N GLY A 348 -30.51 1.89 -2.05
CA GLY A 348 -29.20 2.47 -2.33
C GLY A 348 -28.55 3.14 -1.10
N ALA A 349 -29.21 3.13 0.06
CA ALA A 349 -28.67 3.67 1.30
C ALA A 349 -27.81 2.65 2.04
N ILE A 350 -26.74 3.13 2.68
CA ILE A 350 -25.89 2.30 3.55
C ILE A 350 -25.44 3.08 4.77
N VAL A 351 -25.47 2.43 5.94
CA VAL A 351 -24.87 2.93 7.19
C VAL A 351 -23.81 1.94 7.64
N VAL A 352 -22.57 2.41 7.80
CA VAL A 352 -21.45 1.61 8.29
C VAL A 352 -20.83 2.24 9.52
N THR A 353 -20.21 1.43 10.39
CA THR A 353 -19.49 1.94 11.56
C THR A 353 -18.15 1.23 11.76
N GLY A 354 -17.13 1.98 12.15
CA GLY A 354 -15.82 1.47 12.56
C GLY A 354 -15.65 1.35 14.08
N LEU A 355 -16.66 1.71 14.86
CA LEU A 355 -16.59 1.59 16.31
C LEU A 355 -16.46 0.13 16.74
N GLN A 356 -15.41 -0.21 17.47
CA GLN A 356 -15.25 -1.52 18.10
C GLN A 356 -16.10 -1.64 19.38
N ASN A 357 -17.41 -1.45 19.16
CA ASN A 357 -18.47 -1.55 20.16
C ASN A 357 -19.60 -2.39 19.57
N GLU A 358 -19.92 -3.51 20.20
CA GLU A 358 -20.93 -4.46 19.71
C GLU A 358 -22.31 -3.82 19.54
N ASP A 359 -22.74 -2.96 20.49
CA ASP A 359 -24.01 -2.25 20.40
C ASP A 359 -24.06 -1.32 19.15
N ALA A 360 -22.95 -0.63 18.86
CA ALA A 360 -22.83 0.24 17.70
C ALA A 360 -22.91 -0.56 16.36
N GLN A 361 -22.22 -1.69 16.29
CA GLN A 361 -22.23 -2.57 15.13
C GLN A 361 -23.62 -3.16 14.88
N ARG A 362 -24.30 -3.64 15.94
CA ARG A 362 -25.68 -4.15 15.85
C ARG A 362 -26.67 -3.07 15.43
N ALA A 363 -26.52 -1.85 15.94
CA ALA A 363 -27.36 -0.72 15.52
C ALA A 363 -27.20 -0.39 14.02
N ALA A 364 -25.97 -0.43 13.49
CA ALA A 364 -25.72 -0.24 12.06
C ALA A 364 -26.36 -1.33 11.19
N LEU A 365 -26.25 -2.61 11.58
CA LEU A 365 -26.92 -3.72 10.91
C LEU A 365 -28.43 -3.56 10.91
N ALA A 366 -29.03 -3.17 12.04
CA ALA A 366 -30.44 -2.89 12.16
C ALA A 366 -30.91 -1.76 11.24
N MET A 367 -30.16 -0.66 11.16
CA MET A 367 -30.47 0.45 10.24
C MET A 367 -30.46 0.00 8.77
N ASN A 368 -29.49 -0.80 8.35
CA ASN A 368 -29.42 -1.34 7.00
C ASN A 368 -30.58 -2.30 6.70
N GLN A 369 -31.02 -3.08 7.70
CA GLN A 369 -32.22 -3.90 7.60
C GLN A 369 -33.49 -3.05 7.44
N VAL A 370 -33.67 -1.97 8.22
CA VAL A 370 -34.78 -1.04 8.10
C VAL A 370 -34.81 -0.33 6.73
N LEU A 371 -33.66 0.01 6.20
CA LEU A 371 -33.50 0.67 4.89
C LEU A 371 -33.69 -0.32 3.71
N GLY A 372 -33.66 -1.63 3.96
CA GLY A 372 -33.64 -2.63 2.89
C GLY A 372 -32.43 -2.48 1.97
N SER A 373 -31.26 -2.16 2.53
CA SER A 373 -30.05 -1.85 1.78
C SER A 373 -29.61 -3.00 0.88
N ALA A 374 -29.44 -2.74 -0.41
CA ALA A 374 -28.85 -3.67 -1.38
C ALA A 374 -27.32 -3.54 -1.48
N VAL A 375 -26.74 -2.59 -0.76
CA VAL A 375 -25.29 -2.35 -0.70
C VAL A 375 -24.62 -3.37 0.21
N ILE A 376 -25.29 -3.83 1.27
CA ILE A 376 -24.81 -4.89 2.18
C ILE A 376 -25.31 -6.25 1.70
N ASP A 377 -24.42 -7.23 1.63
CA ASP A 377 -24.75 -8.62 1.30
C ASP A 377 -24.36 -9.54 2.46
N VAL A 378 -25.38 -10.04 3.15
CA VAL A 378 -25.22 -10.95 4.29
C VAL A 378 -25.18 -12.42 3.86
N GLN A 379 -25.68 -12.74 2.65
CA GLN A 379 -25.73 -14.09 2.13
C GLN A 379 -24.39 -14.59 1.60
N HIS A 380 -23.59 -13.67 1.04
CA HIS A 380 -22.21 -13.94 0.63
C HIS A 380 -21.25 -13.22 1.59
N ASN A 381 -21.33 -13.60 2.86
CA ASN A 381 -20.48 -13.06 3.92
C ASN A 381 -19.03 -13.58 3.81
N THR A 382 -18.13 -12.94 4.55
CA THR A 382 -16.70 -13.31 4.56
C THR A 382 -16.24 -13.80 5.93
N GLN A 383 -15.30 -14.74 5.92
CA GLN A 383 -14.64 -15.27 7.11
C GLN A 383 -13.15 -14.93 7.15
N LEU A 384 -12.72 -13.96 6.35
CA LEU A 384 -11.32 -13.50 6.31
C LEU A 384 -10.84 -12.94 7.66
N ARG A 385 -11.76 -12.60 8.56
CA ARG A 385 -11.49 -12.17 9.94
C ARG A 385 -12.29 -13.04 10.88
N GLN A 386 -11.64 -13.67 11.85
CA GLN A 386 -12.26 -14.59 12.82
C GLN A 386 -11.66 -14.43 14.23
N GLY A 387 -10.67 -13.56 14.42
CA GLY A 387 -10.01 -13.34 15.69
C GLY A 387 -10.98 -13.07 16.83
N ASN A 388 -10.68 -13.60 17.99
CA ASN A 388 -11.48 -13.41 19.20
C ASN A 388 -10.63 -12.82 20.35
N ALA A 389 -10.82 -11.55 20.60
CA ALA A 389 -10.07 -10.79 21.60
C ALA A 389 -10.16 -11.35 23.03
N SER A 390 -11.36 -11.81 23.43
CA SER A 390 -11.58 -12.34 24.78
C SER A 390 -10.91 -13.70 24.98
N VAL A 391 -11.01 -14.57 23.99
CA VAL A 391 -10.37 -15.88 23.98
C VAL A 391 -8.84 -15.76 24.00
N MET A 392 -8.30 -14.83 23.20
CA MET A 392 -6.85 -14.57 23.19
C MET A 392 -6.36 -13.97 24.52
N SER A 393 -7.13 -13.07 25.14
CA SER A 393 -6.80 -12.53 26.47
C SER A 393 -6.78 -13.64 27.53
N GLN A 394 -7.75 -14.57 27.48
CA GLN A 394 -7.78 -15.71 28.40
C GLN A 394 -6.58 -16.65 28.16
N LEU A 395 -6.23 -16.93 26.90
CA LEU A 395 -5.06 -17.75 26.56
C LEU A 395 -3.77 -17.17 27.19
N VAL A 396 -3.55 -15.85 27.08
CA VAL A 396 -2.37 -15.19 27.66
C VAL A 396 -2.36 -15.36 29.19
N ASN A 397 -3.50 -15.23 29.86
CA ASN A 397 -3.63 -15.44 31.31
C ASN A 397 -3.31 -16.89 31.68
N ASP A 398 -3.85 -17.87 30.96
CA ASP A 398 -3.63 -19.29 31.22
C ASP A 398 -2.18 -19.72 30.93
N LEU A 399 -1.58 -19.16 29.90
CA LEU A 399 -0.18 -19.36 29.56
C LEU A 399 0.74 -18.81 30.68
N ASN A 400 0.44 -17.58 31.12
CA ASN A 400 1.20 -16.96 32.21
C ASN A 400 1.01 -17.70 33.57
N ALA A 401 -0.15 -18.31 33.78
CA ALA A 401 -0.43 -19.17 34.90
C ALA A 401 0.23 -20.57 34.83
N GLY A 402 0.91 -20.90 33.71
CA GLY A 402 1.54 -22.21 33.50
C GLY A 402 0.58 -23.36 33.21
N LYS A 403 -0.66 -23.06 32.80
CA LYS A 403 -1.67 -24.08 32.46
C LYS A 403 -1.53 -24.62 31.04
N ILE A 404 -0.78 -23.95 30.17
CA ILE A 404 -0.53 -24.33 28.78
C ILE A 404 0.84 -24.96 28.69
N GLY A 405 0.92 -26.23 28.28
CA GLY A 405 2.17 -26.97 28.16
C GLY A 405 2.93 -26.73 26.88
N GLY A 406 2.22 -26.38 25.78
CA GLY A 406 2.85 -26.09 24.48
C GLY A 406 2.17 -24.98 23.71
N VAL A 407 2.94 -24.27 22.89
CA VAL A 407 2.44 -23.20 22.00
C VAL A 407 3.06 -23.40 20.62
N ILE A 408 2.23 -23.48 19.61
CA ILE A 408 2.62 -23.48 18.19
C ILE A 408 2.04 -22.23 17.58
N MET A 409 2.86 -21.42 16.94
CA MET A 409 2.49 -20.14 16.34
C MET A 409 2.87 -20.14 14.86
N ALA A 410 1.94 -19.79 13.99
CA ALA A 410 2.22 -19.72 12.55
C ALA A 410 1.67 -18.40 11.98
N GLY A 411 2.54 -17.58 11.38
CA GLY A 411 2.17 -16.32 10.73
C GLY A 411 1.66 -15.23 11.66
N VAL A 412 2.01 -15.28 12.94
CA VAL A 412 1.60 -14.30 13.97
C VAL A 412 2.79 -13.85 14.81
N ASN A 413 2.75 -12.61 15.30
CA ASN A 413 3.80 -12.03 16.15
C ASN A 413 3.22 -11.46 17.46
N PRO A 414 2.66 -12.31 18.37
CA PRO A 414 2.02 -11.84 19.59
C PRO A 414 2.97 -11.14 20.57
N ALA A 415 4.28 -11.44 20.58
CA ALA A 415 5.25 -10.72 21.39
C ALA A 415 5.43 -9.24 21.00
N TYR A 416 4.96 -8.84 19.80
CA TYR A 416 4.94 -7.45 19.34
C TYR A 416 3.51 -6.86 19.34
N THR A 417 2.51 -7.63 18.88
CA THR A 417 1.16 -7.10 18.61
C THR A 417 0.19 -7.16 19.80
N LEU A 418 0.53 -7.90 20.86
CA LEU A 418 -0.33 -7.96 22.05
C LEU A 418 -0.15 -6.72 22.95
N PRO A 419 -1.24 -6.20 23.54
CA PRO A 419 -1.17 -5.09 24.51
C PRO A 419 -0.47 -5.47 25.83
N ASN A 420 -0.29 -6.76 26.09
CA ASN A 420 0.41 -7.34 27.24
C ASN A 420 1.49 -8.34 26.78
N ALA A 421 2.26 -7.93 25.75
CA ALA A 421 3.32 -8.75 25.17
C ALA A 421 4.30 -9.33 26.19
N ASP A 422 4.71 -8.55 27.20
CA ASP A 422 5.60 -9.02 28.28
C ASP A 422 5.02 -10.20 29.06
N ALA A 423 3.71 -10.17 29.34
CA ALA A 423 3.02 -11.28 30.02
C ALA A 423 2.96 -12.53 29.12
N PHE A 424 2.77 -12.34 27.81
CA PHE A 424 2.82 -13.43 26.84
C PHE A 424 4.22 -14.06 26.78
N VAL A 425 5.27 -13.25 26.66
CA VAL A 425 6.68 -13.72 26.65
C VAL A 425 7.04 -14.43 27.93
N ALA A 426 6.63 -13.88 29.10
CA ALA A 426 6.86 -14.53 30.39
C ALA A 426 6.13 -15.87 30.49
N GLY A 427 4.94 -15.97 29.93
CA GLY A 427 4.19 -17.21 29.85
C GLY A 427 4.81 -18.22 28.87
N LEU A 428 5.26 -17.76 27.69
CA LEU A 428 5.88 -18.59 26.67
C LEU A 428 7.15 -19.30 27.21
N LYS A 429 7.92 -18.63 28.06
CA LYS A 429 9.09 -19.22 28.73
C LYS A 429 8.75 -20.32 29.72
N LYS A 430 7.48 -20.41 30.18
CA LYS A 430 7.00 -21.48 31.08
C LYS A 430 6.52 -22.72 30.32
N ALA A 431 6.20 -22.57 29.05
CA ALA A 431 5.76 -23.67 28.20
C ALA A 431 6.91 -24.66 27.96
N LYS A 432 6.59 -25.97 28.00
CA LYS A 432 7.56 -27.04 27.70
C LYS A 432 7.92 -27.08 26.22
N LEU A 433 6.99 -26.66 25.35
CA LEU A 433 7.16 -26.60 23.90
C LEU A 433 6.76 -25.22 23.41
N SER A 434 7.61 -24.57 22.61
CA SER A 434 7.25 -23.39 21.84
C SER A 434 7.86 -23.45 20.44
N VAL A 435 7.00 -23.33 19.42
CA VAL A 435 7.37 -23.39 17.99
C VAL A 435 6.82 -22.16 17.31
N ALA A 436 7.66 -21.42 16.60
CA ALA A 436 7.27 -20.29 15.77
C ALA A 436 7.55 -20.58 14.29
N PHE A 437 6.51 -20.67 13.46
CA PHE A 437 6.63 -20.66 12.01
C PHE A 437 6.68 -19.20 11.56
N SER A 438 7.85 -18.72 11.24
CA SER A 438 8.07 -17.32 10.88
C SER A 438 9.03 -17.19 9.71
N MET A 439 8.81 -16.16 8.87
CA MET A 439 9.76 -15.79 7.83
C MET A 439 10.98 -15.06 8.38
N LYS A 440 10.92 -14.54 9.61
CA LYS A 440 11.96 -13.70 10.23
C LYS A 440 12.18 -14.08 11.69
N ASN A 441 13.35 -13.76 12.22
CA ASN A 441 13.60 -13.82 13.66
C ASN A 441 12.96 -12.61 14.35
N ASP A 442 11.62 -12.51 14.26
CA ASP A 442 10.83 -11.45 14.87
C ASP A 442 10.74 -11.57 16.40
N GLU A 443 10.02 -10.64 17.05
CA GLU A 443 9.90 -10.56 18.52
C GLU A 443 9.34 -11.85 19.13
N THR A 444 8.53 -12.61 18.43
CA THR A 444 7.99 -13.89 18.88
C THR A 444 8.98 -15.04 18.65
N ALA A 445 9.58 -15.05 17.46
CA ALA A 445 10.53 -16.10 17.08
C ALA A 445 11.76 -16.16 18.00
N ILE A 446 12.34 -14.99 18.35
CA ILE A 446 13.51 -14.93 19.25
C ILE A 446 13.23 -15.42 20.69
N HIS A 447 11.97 -15.53 21.08
CA HIS A 447 11.56 -16.05 22.39
C HIS A 447 11.06 -17.50 22.32
N SER A 448 11.00 -18.10 21.13
CA SER A 448 10.57 -19.48 20.92
C SER A 448 11.74 -20.46 20.98
N GLN A 449 11.49 -21.69 21.44
CA GLN A 449 12.50 -22.75 21.49
C GLN A 449 12.86 -23.25 20.08
N TRP A 450 11.85 -23.32 19.20
CA TRP A 450 11.97 -23.74 17.81
C TRP A 450 11.51 -22.66 16.89
N VAL A 451 12.31 -22.33 15.90
CA VAL A 451 11.91 -21.47 14.78
C VAL A 451 11.88 -22.33 13.54
N ALA A 452 10.70 -22.50 12.99
CA ALA A 452 10.44 -23.20 11.73
C ALA A 452 10.42 -22.17 10.62
N ALA A 453 11.39 -22.20 9.71
CA ALA A 453 11.52 -21.25 8.62
C ALA A 453 10.31 -21.34 7.66
N ALA A 454 9.48 -20.30 7.62
CA ALA A 454 8.30 -20.25 6.78
C ALA A 454 8.63 -19.66 5.40
N PRO A 455 8.07 -20.21 4.30
CA PRO A 455 8.21 -19.66 2.96
C PRO A 455 7.38 -18.39 2.77
N HIS A 456 7.75 -17.60 1.76
CA HIS A 456 6.93 -16.49 1.29
C HIS A 456 5.71 -17.01 0.49
N TYR A 457 4.61 -16.22 0.40
CA TYR A 457 3.41 -16.70 -0.34
C TYR A 457 3.70 -17.00 -1.82
N LEU A 458 4.67 -16.33 -2.45
CA LEU A 458 5.12 -16.63 -3.82
C LEU A 458 5.91 -17.94 -3.96
N GLU A 459 6.25 -18.59 -2.84
CA GLU A 459 6.91 -19.88 -2.73
C GLU A 459 5.97 -20.97 -2.21
N SER A 460 4.69 -20.63 -1.99
CA SER A 460 3.74 -21.44 -1.20
C SER A 460 2.50 -21.82 -1.98
N TRP A 461 1.93 -22.95 -1.65
CA TRP A 461 0.58 -23.33 -2.00
C TRP A 461 -0.44 -22.84 -0.96
N GLY A 462 -1.69 -22.61 -1.39
CA GLY A 462 -2.77 -22.24 -0.48
C GLY A 462 -4.10 -22.16 -1.19
N ASP A 463 -5.16 -22.04 -0.38
CA ASP A 463 -6.51 -21.76 -0.85
C ASP A 463 -7.23 -20.84 0.13
N VAL A 464 -8.26 -20.13 -0.35
CA VAL A 464 -9.07 -19.24 0.48
C VAL A 464 -10.51 -19.14 -0.05
N GLU A 465 -11.48 -19.12 0.84
CA GLU A 465 -12.86 -18.70 0.54
C GLU A 465 -12.94 -17.19 0.84
N MET A 466 -12.78 -16.35 -0.20
CA MET A 466 -12.80 -14.88 -0.10
C MET A 466 -14.09 -14.35 0.51
N LYS A 467 -15.20 -14.89 0.04
CA LYS A 467 -16.54 -14.78 0.59
C LYS A 467 -17.32 -16.05 0.23
N THR A 468 -18.43 -16.29 0.88
CA THR A 468 -19.24 -17.49 0.65
C THR A 468 -19.43 -17.76 -0.85
N GLY A 469 -18.93 -18.92 -1.29
CA GLY A 469 -19.04 -19.38 -2.68
C GLY A 469 -17.95 -18.88 -3.64
N HIS A 470 -17.01 -18.05 -3.21
CA HIS A 470 -15.90 -17.54 -4.02
C HIS A 470 -14.58 -18.04 -3.47
N PHE A 471 -13.95 -18.94 -4.19
CA PHE A 471 -12.69 -19.59 -3.79
C PHE A 471 -11.56 -19.12 -4.68
N ALA A 472 -10.38 -18.94 -4.10
CA ALA A 472 -9.18 -18.57 -4.82
C ALA A 472 -7.99 -19.45 -4.39
N LEU A 473 -7.04 -19.64 -5.31
CA LEU A 473 -5.84 -20.43 -5.11
C LEU A 473 -4.61 -19.54 -4.94
N THR A 474 -3.76 -19.91 -4.02
CA THR A 474 -2.36 -19.45 -3.98
C THR A 474 -1.50 -20.52 -4.63
N GLN A 475 -0.77 -20.15 -5.70
CA GLN A 475 0.21 -21.02 -6.33
C GLN A 475 1.62 -20.42 -6.25
N PRO A 476 2.65 -21.22 -6.01
CA PRO A 476 4.01 -20.73 -5.99
C PRO A 476 4.43 -20.25 -7.39
N THR A 477 5.10 -19.12 -7.47
CA THR A 477 5.65 -18.55 -8.72
C THR A 477 7.15 -18.77 -8.84
N ILE A 478 7.78 -19.20 -7.75
CA ILE A 478 9.21 -19.54 -7.66
C ILE A 478 9.38 -20.69 -6.67
N ARG A 479 10.44 -21.48 -6.82
CA ARG A 479 10.84 -22.43 -5.79
C ARG A 479 11.34 -21.67 -4.56
N PRO A 480 11.21 -22.25 -3.35
CA PRO A 480 11.75 -21.64 -2.15
C PRO A 480 13.21 -21.23 -2.31
N LEU A 481 13.51 -19.99 -1.94
CA LEU A 481 14.88 -19.44 -2.00
C LEU A 481 15.76 -20.00 -0.88
N PHE A 482 15.13 -20.44 0.21
CA PHE A 482 15.76 -20.95 1.41
C PHE A 482 15.19 -22.30 1.79
N ASP A 483 15.80 -22.99 2.76
CA ASP A 483 15.30 -24.26 3.29
C ASP A 483 14.07 -24.04 4.20
N THR A 484 12.93 -23.82 3.58
CA THR A 484 11.65 -23.48 4.26
C THR A 484 10.59 -24.54 4.02
N LYS A 485 9.67 -24.71 4.98
CA LYS A 485 8.47 -25.56 4.85
C LYS A 485 7.22 -24.80 5.28
N GLN A 486 6.11 -25.06 4.60
CA GLN A 486 4.79 -24.55 5.01
C GLN A 486 4.36 -25.25 6.31
N PHE A 487 3.69 -24.51 7.18
CA PHE A 487 3.22 -25.10 8.45
C PHE A 487 2.22 -26.23 8.23
N GLN A 488 1.45 -26.19 7.13
CA GLN A 488 0.50 -27.24 6.75
C GLN A 488 1.22 -28.55 6.44
N ASP A 489 2.35 -28.51 5.73
CA ASP A 489 3.16 -29.70 5.46
C ASP A 489 3.71 -30.32 6.76
N VAL A 490 4.14 -29.46 7.70
CA VAL A 490 4.63 -29.91 9.01
C VAL A 490 3.50 -30.50 9.85
N LEU A 491 2.29 -29.91 9.85
CA LEU A 491 1.13 -30.49 10.54
C LEU A 491 0.71 -31.84 9.95
N LEU A 492 0.76 -32.00 8.62
CA LEU A 492 0.51 -33.27 7.95
C LEU A 492 1.54 -34.33 8.37
N SER A 493 2.83 -33.99 8.35
CA SER A 493 3.90 -34.86 8.79
C SER A 493 3.74 -35.30 10.26
N LEU A 494 3.49 -34.37 11.18
CA LEU A 494 3.26 -34.63 12.59
C LEU A 494 2.00 -35.48 12.83
N SER A 495 0.99 -35.37 11.96
CA SER A 495 -0.21 -36.23 11.98
C SER A 495 0.06 -37.63 11.46
N GLY A 496 1.24 -37.87 10.87
CA GLY A 496 1.64 -39.15 10.29
C GLY A 496 1.22 -39.34 8.84
N SER A 497 0.81 -38.26 8.16
CA SER A 497 0.49 -38.27 6.73
C SER A 497 1.77 -38.10 5.90
N THR A 498 1.82 -38.80 4.78
CA THR A 498 2.87 -38.62 3.75
C THR A 498 2.43 -37.67 2.62
N GLN A 499 1.19 -37.22 2.66
CA GLN A 499 0.62 -36.31 1.68
C GLN A 499 1.23 -34.91 1.84
N LYS A 500 1.52 -34.25 0.71
CA LYS A 500 1.92 -32.85 0.68
C LYS A 500 0.70 -31.93 0.65
N TYR A 501 0.89 -30.69 1.04
CA TYR A 501 -0.21 -29.72 1.11
C TYR A 501 -0.84 -29.42 -0.25
N ASP A 502 -0.05 -29.35 -1.34
CA ASP A 502 -0.58 -29.18 -2.69
C ASP A 502 -1.49 -30.34 -3.14
N ASP A 503 -1.12 -31.58 -2.78
CA ASP A 503 -1.96 -32.75 -3.05
C ASP A 503 -3.24 -32.73 -2.20
N ALA A 504 -3.17 -32.25 -0.95
CA ALA A 504 -4.33 -32.06 -0.10
C ALA A 504 -5.29 -31.02 -0.69
N ILE A 505 -4.78 -29.88 -1.20
CA ILE A 505 -5.58 -28.87 -1.91
C ILE A 505 -6.27 -29.48 -3.13
N LYS A 506 -5.53 -30.19 -3.99
CA LYS A 506 -6.08 -30.84 -5.19
C LYS A 506 -7.21 -31.82 -4.83
N ALA A 507 -6.98 -32.65 -3.81
CA ALA A 507 -7.94 -33.63 -3.35
C ALA A 507 -9.22 -32.96 -2.79
N TYR A 508 -9.04 -31.94 -1.92
CA TYR A 508 -10.17 -31.22 -1.32
C TYR A 508 -10.98 -30.46 -2.38
N TRP A 509 -10.30 -29.75 -3.28
CA TRP A 509 -10.94 -28.96 -4.34
C TRP A 509 -11.70 -29.85 -5.31
N SER A 510 -11.10 -30.97 -5.73
CA SER A 510 -11.76 -31.92 -6.63
C SER A 510 -13.03 -32.50 -6.04
N SER A 511 -13.03 -32.73 -4.72
CA SER A 511 -14.18 -33.35 -4.02
C SER A 511 -15.26 -32.35 -3.63
N ASN A 512 -14.91 -31.07 -3.34
CA ASN A 512 -15.81 -30.16 -2.64
C ASN A 512 -16.10 -28.84 -3.39
N ILE A 513 -15.25 -28.42 -4.33
CA ILE A 513 -15.31 -27.04 -4.89
C ILE A 513 -15.48 -27.04 -6.41
N LEU A 514 -14.73 -27.83 -7.16
CA LEU A 514 -14.61 -27.69 -8.61
C LEU A 514 -15.90 -27.95 -9.39
N GLY A 515 -16.79 -28.85 -8.90
CA GLY A 515 -18.11 -29.05 -9.48
C GLY A 515 -18.14 -29.39 -10.98
N GLY A 516 -17.03 -29.85 -11.54
CA GLY A 516 -16.87 -30.17 -12.97
C GLY A 516 -15.80 -29.33 -13.70
N THR A 517 -15.35 -28.23 -13.14
CA THR A 517 -14.18 -27.47 -13.61
C THR A 517 -12.90 -28.27 -13.37
N SER A 518 -11.94 -28.24 -14.30
CA SER A 518 -10.66 -28.90 -14.06
C SER A 518 -9.81 -28.12 -13.04
N PHE A 519 -8.96 -28.81 -12.27
CA PHE A 519 -8.05 -28.13 -11.36
C PHE A 519 -7.05 -27.22 -12.10
N ASN A 520 -6.62 -27.62 -13.30
CA ASN A 520 -5.70 -26.81 -14.11
C ASN A 520 -6.36 -25.53 -14.60
N GLU A 521 -7.64 -25.55 -14.95
CA GLU A 521 -8.40 -24.35 -15.31
C GLU A 521 -8.54 -23.41 -14.10
N ALA A 522 -8.91 -23.94 -12.93
CA ALA A 522 -8.97 -23.17 -11.70
C ALA A 522 -7.60 -22.58 -11.31
N LEU A 523 -6.50 -23.29 -11.59
CA LEU A 523 -5.14 -22.83 -11.35
C LEU A 523 -4.73 -21.72 -12.31
N HIS A 524 -5.11 -21.84 -13.58
CA HIS A 524 -4.87 -20.83 -14.62
C HIS A 524 -5.57 -19.51 -14.28
N ASP A 525 -6.84 -19.57 -13.90
CA ASP A 525 -7.65 -18.38 -13.58
C ASP A 525 -7.35 -17.84 -12.19
N GLY A 526 -6.88 -18.71 -11.27
CA GLY A 526 -6.58 -18.40 -9.88
C GLY A 526 -7.81 -18.40 -8.97
N TYR A 527 -9.02 -18.67 -9.48
CA TYR A 527 -10.27 -18.64 -8.70
C TYR A 527 -11.34 -19.59 -9.25
N VAL A 528 -12.34 -19.88 -8.41
CA VAL A 528 -13.57 -20.58 -8.79
C VAL A 528 -14.76 -19.95 -8.07
N VAL A 529 -15.85 -19.75 -8.81
CA VAL A 529 -17.13 -19.27 -8.26
C VAL A 529 -18.14 -20.39 -8.27
N THR A 530 -18.76 -20.65 -7.12
CA THR A 530 -19.79 -21.66 -6.94
C THR A 530 -21.16 -20.99 -6.69
N LYS A 531 -22.24 -21.78 -6.73
CA LYS A 531 -23.59 -21.30 -6.40
C LYS A 531 -23.87 -21.29 -4.88
N LYS A 532 -22.86 -21.50 -4.05
CA LYS A 532 -23.00 -21.53 -2.59
C LYS A 532 -23.41 -20.14 -2.09
N SER A 533 -24.46 -20.06 -1.32
CA SER A 533 -24.90 -18.88 -0.58
C SER A 533 -25.50 -19.32 0.75
N ASP A 534 -25.43 -18.49 1.75
CA ASP A 534 -26.11 -18.74 3.02
C ASP A 534 -27.58 -18.34 2.95
N ASN A 535 -28.40 -18.80 3.88
CA ASN A 535 -29.80 -18.41 4.02
C ASN A 535 -30.01 -17.75 5.39
N LEU A 536 -29.32 -16.61 5.59
CA LEU A 536 -29.33 -15.88 6.85
C LEU A 536 -30.52 -14.94 6.91
N ARG A 537 -31.17 -14.88 8.10
CA ARG A 537 -32.28 -13.98 8.38
C ARG A 537 -31.99 -13.13 9.59
N TYR A 538 -32.30 -11.86 9.49
CA TYR A 538 -32.15 -10.94 10.62
C TYR A 538 -33.13 -11.30 11.74
N SER A 539 -32.62 -11.42 12.98
CA SER A 539 -33.44 -11.84 14.14
C SER A 539 -33.15 -11.00 15.41
N ASP A 540 -32.51 -9.86 15.29
CA ASP A 540 -32.06 -9.06 16.43
C ASP A 540 -33.05 -7.96 16.82
N ASN A 541 -33.12 -7.61 18.11
CA ASN A 541 -33.84 -6.45 18.65
C ASN A 541 -32.84 -5.50 19.33
N VAL A 542 -32.72 -4.29 18.78
CA VAL A 542 -31.66 -3.35 19.15
C VAL A 542 -32.12 -2.16 20.00
N ASP A 543 -33.42 -2.02 20.33
CA ASP A 543 -33.94 -0.83 21.01
C ASP A 543 -33.26 -0.55 22.35
N ALA A 544 -33.05 -1.59 23.17
CA ALA A 544 -32.40 -1.47 24.48
C ALA A 544 -30.92 -1.07 24.36
N LEU A 545 -30.22 -1.59 23.35
CA LEU A 545 -28.80 -1.27 23.13
C LEU A 545 -28.64 0.14 22.53
N VAL A 546 -29.53 0.58 21.65
CA VAL A 546 -29.54 1.96 21.15
C VAL A 546 -29.76 2.95 22.30
N GLN A 547 -30.58 2.60 23.29
CA GLN A 547 -30.74 3.42 24.48
C GLN A 547 -29.44 3.49 25.32
N ARG A 548 -28.63 2.42 25.37
CA ARG A 548 -27.30 2.46 25.99
C ARG A 548 -26.36 3.40 25.22
N LEU A 549 -26.33 3.32 23.88
CA LEU A 549 -25.55 4.23 23.05
C LEU A 549 -25.96 5.70 23.28
N ALA A 550 -27.24 5.99 23.34
CA ALA A 550 -27.76 7.34 23.59
C ALA A 550 -27.33 7.92 24.96
N ARG A 551 -27.00 7.08 25.91
CA ARG A 551 -26.60 7.43 27.29
C ARG A 551 -25.10 7.22 27.55
N ALA A 552 -24.30 6.95 26.53
CA ALA A 552 -22.85 6.82 26.69
C ALA A 552 -22.27 8.05 27.40
N LYS A 553 -21.24 7.82 28.21
CA LYS A 553 -20.59 8.90 28.97
C LYS A 553 -19.17 9.12 28.43
N ALA A 554 -18.83 10.35 28.12
CA ALA A 554 -17.46 10.73 27.88
C ALA A 554 -16.63 10.54 29.17
N LYS A 555 -15.45 9.98 29.03
CA LYS A 555 -14.47 9.86 30.10
C LYS A 555 -13.63 11.14 30.14
N ALA A 556 -13.14 11.50 31.31
CA ALA A 556 -12.21 12.63 31.45
C ALA A 556 -10.84 12.26 30.84
N GLY A 557 -10.29 13.13 29.99
CA GLY A 557 -9.03 12.92 29.27
C GLY A 557 -9.21 13.05 27.77
N LEU A 558 -8.14 12.82 27.00
CA LEU A 558 -8.19 12.79 25.56
C LEU A 558 -8.58 11.39 25.06
N GLU A 559 -9.43 11.31 24.04
CA GLU A 559 -9.72 10.05 23.37
C GLU A 559 -8.58 9.72 22.38
N LEU A 560 -7.81 8.67 22.67
CA LEU A 560 -6.80 8.13 21.75
C LEU A 560 -7.49 7.18 20.75
N HIS A 561 -7.29 7.42 19.48
CA HIS A 561 -7.69 6.55 18.39
C HIS A 561 -6.47 5.85 17.81
N LEU A 562 -6.36 4.54 18.05
CA LEU A 562 -5.35 3.68 17.42
C LEU A 562 -5.86 3.24 16.04
N TYR A 563 -5.02 3.35 15.01
CA TYR A 563 -5.41 3.05 13.63
C TYR A 563 -4.24 2.44 12.84
N THR A 564 -4.50 1.93 11.66
CA THR A 564 -3.50 1.43 10.72
C THR A 564 -3.26 2.43 9.60
N LYS A 565 -2.00 2.58 9.17
CA LYS A 565 -1.65 3.38 7.99
C LYS A 565 -1.70 2.53 6.73
N THR A 566 -2.06 3.16 5.62
CA THR A 566 -2.10 2.53 4.28
C THR A 566 -0.79 1.85 3.90
N GLY A 567 0.36 2.42 4.27
CA GLY A 567 1.67 1.86 3.94
C GLY A 567 2.08 0.67 4.80
N ILE A 568 1.85 0.72 6.12
CA ILE A 568 2.44 -0.27 7.07
C ILE A 568 1.42 -1.25 7.63
N GLY A 569 0.13 -0.87 7.67
CA GLY A 569 -0.92 -1.72 8.22
C GLY A 569 -0.66 -2.09 9.70
N ASP A 570 -0.71 -3.36 10.01
CA ASP A 570 -0.45 -3.91 11.35
C ASP A 570 1.04 -4.15 11.65
N GLY A 571 1.93 -3.91 10.68
CA GLY A 571 3.38 -4.05 10.82
C GLY A 571 3.98 -5.35 10.29
N GLN A 572 3.22 -6.24 9.67
CA GLN A 572 3.77 -7.48 9.10
C GLN A 572 4.83 -7.18 8.04
N GLN A 573 4.59 -6.20 7.19
CA GLN A 573 5.51 -5.77 6.12
C GLN A 573 6.36 -4.54 6.49
N ALA A 574 6.55 -4.24 7.77
CA ALA A 574 7.33 -3.08 8.22
C ALA A 574 8.80 -3.12 7.76
N ASN A 575 9.32 -4.28 7.38
CA ASN A 575 10.66 -4.44 6.82
C ASN A 575 10.75 -4.14 5.31
N ASN A 576 9.66 -3.67 4.70
CA ASN A 576 9.62 -3.32 3.28
C ASN A 576 9.94 -1.83 3.09
N PRO A 577 11.08 -1.46 2.49
CA PRO A 577 11.50 -0.08 2.36
C PRO A 577 10.61 0.74 1.41
N TRP A 578 9.99 0.14 0.39
CA TRP A 578 9.04 0.83 -0.45
C TRP A 578 7.84 1.34 0.36
N LEU A 579 7.38 0.55 1.35
CA LEU A 579 6.26 0.92 2.22
C LEU A 579 6.65 1.93 3.30
N GLN A 580 7.86 1.84 3.84
CA GLN A 580 8.36 2.82 4.80
C GLN A 580 8.52 4.21 4.15
N GLU A 581 8.96 4.25 2.90
CA GLU A 581 9.14 5.50 2.14
C GLU A 581 7.85 5.97 1.46
N LEU A 582 6.79 5.15 1.39
CA LEU A 582 5.49 5.57 0.88
C LEU A 582 4.92 6.68 1.77
N PRO A 583 4.70 7.88 1.24
CA PRO A 583 4.13 8.95 2.04
C PRO A 583 2.72 8.62 2.50
N ASP A 584 2.43 8.87 3.78
CA ASP A 584 1.07 8.76 4.29
C ASP A 584 0.12 9.64 3.46
N PRO A 585 -1.04 9.14 3.03
CA PRO A 585 -1.94 9.87 2.14
C PRO A 585 -2.40 11.22 2.70
N ILE A 586 -2.56 11.33 4.00
CA ILE A 586 -3.11 12.53 4.66
C ILE A 586 -2.00 13.49 5.08
N THR A 587 -0.98 13.00 5.79
CA THR A 587 0.05 13.83 6.41
C THR A 587 1.27 14.07 5.54
N ARG A 588 1.50 13.25 4.52
CA ARG A 588 2.68 13.23 3.64
C ARG A 588 3.99 12.91 4.35
N VAL A 589 3.95 12.42 5.60
CA VAL A 589 5.10 11.93 6.36
C VAL A 589 5.46 10.51 5.93
N THR A 590 6.76 10.24 5.84
CA THR A 590 7.35 8.92 5.56
C THR A 590 8.08 8.40 6.79
N TRP A 591 8.38 7.11 6.84
CA TRP A 591 9.26 6.43 7.79
C TRP A 591 8.80 6.38 9.25
N ASP A 592 7.90 7.25 9.72
CA ASP A 592 7.50 7.33 11.13
C ASP A 592 5.99 7.14 11.35
N ASN A 593 5.62 6.74 12.57
CA ASN A 593 4.32 7.07 13.15
C ASN A 593 4.44 8.25 14.11
N TYR A 594 3.33 8.86 14.41
CA TYR A 594 3.24 10.08 15.22
C TYR A 594 1.87 10.20 15.85
N LEU A 595 1.80 11.00 16.90
CA LEU A 595 0.55 11.39 17.54
C LEU A 595 -0.08 12.54 16.75
N THR A 596 -1.21 12.31 16.10
CA THR A 596 -2.00 13.39 15.47
C THR A 596 -2.81 14.12 16.52
N VAL A 597 -2.79 15.45 16.45
CA VAL A 597 -3.47 16.33 17.43
C VAL A 597 -4.13 17.47 16.70
N SER A 598 -5.31 17.93 17.17
CA SER A 598 -5.93 19.15 16.65
C SER A 598 -5.10 20.39 16.98
N LYS A 599 -5.17 21.44 16.16
CA LYS A 599 -4.47 22.70 16.45
C LYS A 599 -4.83 23.27 17.82
N ALA A 600 -6.12 23.24 18.18
CA ALA A 600 -6.59 23.75 19.46
C ALA A 600 -6.09 22.95 20.66
N ASP A 601 -6.03 21.61 20.56
CA ASP A 601 -5.49 20.77 21.62
C ASP A 601 -3.98 20.89 21.72
N ALA A 602 -3.27 21.02 20.58
CA ALA A 602 -1.83 21.25 20.55
C ALA A 602 -1.44 22.56 21.26
N GLU A 603 -2.16 23.63 20.98
CA GLU A 603 -1.97 24.92 21.65
C GLU A 603 -2.20 24.81 23.17
N SER A 604 -3.26 24.12 23.60
CA SER A 604 -3.59 23.92 25.00
C SER A 604 -2.57 23.08 25.77
N LEU A 605 -1.93 22.14 25.07
CA LEU A 605 -0.92 21.21 25.62
C LEU A 605 0.51 21.75 25.48
N GLY A 606 0.73 22.84 24.74
CA GLY A 606 2.06 23.39 24.47
C GLY A 606 2.86 22.59 23.45
N LEU A 607 2.20 21.78 22.61
CA LEU A 607 2.81 20.98 21.55
C LEU A 607 3.00 21.82 20.27
N LYS A 608 4.09 21.63 19.55
CA LYS A 608 4.45 22.49 18.40
C LYS A 608 4.98 21.67 17.22
N ASN A 609 4.69 22.16 16.02
CA ASN A 609 5.43 21.82 14.81
C ASN A 609 6.19 23.06 14.33
N ILE A 610 7.45 22.91 13.94
CA ILE A 610 8.33 24.01 13.58
C ILE A 610 8.94 23.73 12.20
N ASN A 611 8.71 24.63 11.26
CA ASN A 611 9.39 24.61 9.98
C ASN A 611 10.80 25.18 10.16
N GLN A 612 11.80 24.39 9.82
CA GLN A 612 13.20 24.77 9.85
C GLN A 612 13.55 25.67 8.64
N SER A 613 14.68 26.36 8.71
CA SER A 613 15.15 27.27 7.65
C SER A 613 15.43 26.57 6.32
N ASP A 614 15.73 25.28 6.34
CA ASP A 614 15.92 24.39 5.16
C ASP A 614 14.59 23.84 4.59
N GLY A 615 13.46 24.22 5.19
CA GLY A 615 12.14 23.74 4.80
C GLY A 615 11.76 22.38 5.38
N ALA A 616 12.53 21.82 6.29
CA ALA A 616 12.17 20.59 6.99
C ALA A 616 11.21 20.84 8.17
N LEU A 617 10.47 19.81 8.57
CA LEU A 617 9.52 19.89 9.68
C LEU A 617 10.05 19.17 10.92
N ASP A 618 10.01 19.85 12.06
CA ASP A 618 10.26 19.26 13.39
C ASP A 618 8.98 19.28 14.22
N GLY A 619 8.81 18.26 15.07
CA GLY A 619 7.67 18.15 15.97
C GLY A 619 8.09 17.88 17.41
N SER A 620 7.31 18.43 18.35
CA SER A 620 7.43 18.09 19.79
C SER A 620 7.32 16.58 19.98
N ILE A 621 7.90 16.07 21.06
CA ILE A 621 7.69 14.69 21.54
C ILE A 621 6.66 14.75 22.66
N ALA A 622 5.70 13.81 22.65
CA ALA A 622 4.70 13.65 23.71
C ALA A 622 4.83 12.32 24.43
N GLU A 623 4.55 12.31 25.71
CA GLU A 623 4.30 11.11 26.51
C GLU A 623 2.80 10.84 26.59
N ILE A 624 2.41 9.64 26.17
CA ILE A 624 1.02 9.16 26.16
C ILE A 624 0.89 8.11 27.25
N THR A 625 0.10 8.39 28.28
CA THR A 625 -0.04 7.49 29.43
C THR A 625 -1.45 6.92 29.53
N LEU A 626 -1.54 5.60 29.62
CA LEU A 626 -2.76 4.80 29.81
C LEU A 626 -2.57 3.80 30.96
N ASN A 627 -3.27 4.00 32.08
CA ASN A 627 -3.26 3.06 33.20
C ASN A 627 -1.83 2.62 33.65
N GLY A 628 -0.88 3.58 33.67
CA GLY A 628 0.52 3.31 34.07
C GLY A 628 1.42 2.82 32.93
N THR A 629 0.89 2.56 31.75
CA THR A 629 1.70 2.30 30.55
C THR A 629 1.97 3.63 29.85
N THR A 630 3.22 4.00 29.64
CA THR A 630 3.62 5.24 28.94
C THR A 630 4.35 4.91 27.64
N VAL A 631 3.96 5.58 26.57
CA VAL A 631 4.58 5.50 25.25
C VAL A 631 4.96 6.90 24.80
N LYS A 632 6.17 7.06 24.24
CA LYS A 632 6.64 8.33 23.66
C LYS A 632 6.43 8.30 22.14
N ALA A 633 5.85 9.38 21.59
CA ALA A 633 5.70 9.54 20.17
C ALA A 633 5.91 11.00 19.74
N PRO A 634 6.43 11.25 18.53
CA PRO A 634 6.47 12.59 17.97
C PRO A 634 5.06 13.08 17.66
N VAL A 635 4.87 14.40 17.67
CA VAL A 635 3.55 15.03 17.49
C VAL A 635 3.45 15.69 16.13
N LEU A 636 2.35 15.43 15.44
CA LEU A 636 1.97 16.12 14.20
C LEU A 636 0.62 16.80 14.39
N ILE A 637 0.58 18.12 14.18
CA ILE A 637 -0.66 18.88 14.19
C ILE A 637 -1.39 18.58 12.87
N GLN A 638 -2.58 17.98 12.99
CA GLN A 638 -3.34 17.47 11.85
C GLN A 638 -4.62 18.30 11.67
N PRO A 639 -4.77 19.02 10.53
CA PRO A 639 -6.04 19.63 10.17
C PRO A 639 -7.15 18.58 10.05
N GLY A 640 -8.33 18.91 10.57
CA GLY A 640 -9.47 18.00 10.58
C GLY A 640 -9.51 17.00 11.73
N GLN A 641 -8.50 16.95 12.59
CA GLN A 641 -8.54 16.16 13.84
C GLN A 641 -9.63 16.70 14.75
N ALA A 642 -10.52 15.86 15.28
CA ALA A 642 -11.56 16.29 16.21
C ALA A 642 -10.95 16.77 17.53
N LYS A 643 -11.47 17.88 18.06
CA LYS A 643 -11.05 18.42 19.35
C LYS A 643 -11.31 17.40 20.47
N GLY A 644 -10.37 17.27 21.40
CA GLY A 644 -10.43 16.30 22.50
C GLY A 644 -10.03 14.88 22.07
N THR A 645 -9.49 14.71 20.86
CA THR A 645 -9.03 13.43 20.35
C THR A 645 -7.59 13.49 19.85
N VAL A 646 -6.90 12.37 19.93
CA VAL A 646 -5.56 12.17 19.39
C VAL A 646 -5.49 10.84 18.66
N GLY A 647 -4.67 10.75 17.62
CA GLY A 647 -4.51 9.53 16.82
C GLY A 647 -3.09 9.01 16.87
N LEU A 648 -2.89 7.68 16.95
CA LEU A 648 -1.56 7.05 16.86
C LEU A 648 -1.64 5.77 16.02
N ALA A 649 -0.76 5.66 15.03
CA ALA A 649 -0.77 4.51 14.15
C ALA A 649 -0.08 3.30 14.79
N LEU A 650 -0.64 2.11 14.59
CA LEU A 650 -0.07 0.79 14.87
C LEU A 650 0.98 0.42 13.79
N GLY A 651 1.72 -0.66 13.99
CA GLY A 651 2.58 -1.28 12.99
C GLY A 651 4.04 -0.80 12.96
N TYR A 652 4.42 0.15 13.79
CA TYR A 652 5.76 0.72 13.89
C TYR A 652 6.49 0.28 15.16
N GLY A 653 7.78 0.65 15.28
CA GLY A 653 8.59 0.38 16.46
C GLY A 653 8.98 -1.08 16.65
N LYS A 654 9.04 -1.86 15.56
CA LYS A 654 9.62 -3.20 15.55
C LYS A 654 11.14 -3.11 15.61
N THR A 655 11.76 -4.06 16.29
CA THR A 655 13.22 -4.08 16.49
C THR A 655 13.87 -5.40 16.11
N ALA A 656 13.14 -6.51 16.18
CA ALA A 656 13.66 -7.84 15.86
C ALA A 656 13.40 -8.24 14.41
N GLY A 657 14.34 -8.95 13.79
CA GLY A 657 14.24 -9.44 12.41
C GLY A 657 14.25 -8.35 11.35
N MET A 658 14.80 -7.17 11.68
CA MET A 658 14.85 -6.00 10.80
C MET A 658 16.25 -5.39 10.77
N LYS A 659 16.63 -4.81 9.61
CA LYS A 659 17.83 -3.97 9.52
C LYS A 659 17.67 -2.72 10.40
N SER A 660 18.77 -2.19 10.93
CA SER A 660 18.78 -1.03 11.83
C SER A 660 18.09 0.20 11.24
N GLU A 661 18.26 0.42 9.93
CA GLU A 661 17.70 1.53 9.18
C GLU A 661 16.17 1.45 9.05
N MET A 662 15.61 0.24 9.21
CA MET A 662 14.17 -0.05 9.15
C MET A 662 13.50 0.00 10.52
N GLN A 663 14.28 0.10 11.62
CA GLN A 663 13.76 0.17 12.99
C GLN A 663 13.31 1.60 13.31
N VAL A 664 12.14 1.97 12.82
CA VAL A 664 11.61 3.34 12.91
C VAL A 664 10.28 3.41 13.64
N GLY A 665 9.97 4.59 14.17
CA GLY A 665 8.71 4.87 14.86
C GLY A 665 8.62 4.25 16.27
N THR A 666 7.41 4.20 16.79
CA THR A 666 7.10 3.76 18.15
C THR A 666 6.05 2.67 18.15
N ASN A 667 6.23 1.62 18.96
CA ASN A 667 5.23 0.57 19.15
C ASN A 667 4.02 1.11 19.94
N ALA A 668 2.86 1.18 19.30
CA ALA A 668 1.62 1.64 19.89
C ALA A 668 0.74 0.51 20.45
N TYR A 669 1.05 -0.77 20.21
CA TYR A 669 0.26 -1.90 20.71
C TYR A 669 0.14 -1.98 22.23
N PRO A 670 1.11 -1.57 23.07
CA PRO A 670 0.92 -1.50 24.50
C PRO A 670 -0.27 -0.65 24.97
N LEU A 671 -0.72 0.30 24.14
CA LEU A 671 -1.91 1.13 24.37
C LEU A 671 -3.21 0.50 23.86
N TYR A 672 -3.16 -0.60 23.09
CA TYR A 672 -4.31 -1.28 22.49
C TYR A 672 -5.04 -2.19 23.50
N LYS A 673 -5.31 -1.67 24.73
CA LYS A 673 -5.88 -2.47 25.82
C LYS A 673 -7.25 -3.05 25.47
N ASN A 674 -7.44 -4.32 25.82
CA ASN A 674 -8.64 -5.10 25.52
C ASN A 674 -9.00 -5.15 24.03
N PHE A 675 -8.02 -5.03 23.16
CA PHE A 675 -8.19 -4.98 21.69
C PHE A 675 -9.21 -3.91 21.26
N ASN A 676 -9.27 -2.81 22.00
CA ASN A 676 -10.11 -1.67 21.67
C ASN A 676 -9.22 -0.52 21.15
N PRO A 677 -9.44 -0.05 19.91
CA PRO A 677 -8.65 1.03 19.33
C PRO A 677 -8.94 2.39 19.98
N ILE A 678 -10.00 2.53 20.76
CA ILE A 678 -10.39 3.78 21.41
C ILE A 678 -10.08 3.69 22.89
N GLN A 679 -9.15 4.51 23.35
CA GLN A 679 -8.69 4.57 24.73
C GLN A 679 -8.83 5.99 25.31
N THR A 680 -8.82 6.12 26.62
CA THR A 680 -8.77 7.45 27.26
C THR A 680 -7.40 7.63 27.88
N VAL A 681 -6.65 8.63 27.46
CA VAL A 681 -5.25 8.85 27.81
C VAL A 681 -5.00 10.24 28.39
N SER A 682 -3.89 10.38 29.10
CA SER A 682 -3.26 11.67 29.37
C SER A 682 -2.07 11.86 28.42
N VAL A 683 -1.90 13.09 27.93
CA VAL A 683 -0.81 13.47 27.04
C VAL A 683 -0.06 14.64 27.67
N THR A 684 1.25 14.51 27.77
CA THR A 684 2.15 15.55 28.28
C THR A 684 3.32 15.77 27.35
N VAL A 685 3.86 16.99 27.33
CA VAL A 685 5.06 17.30 26.53
C VAL A 685 6.27 16.59 27.13
N ALA A 686 7.06 15.97 26.31
CA ALA A 686 8.38 15.43 26.66
C ALA A 686 9.49 16.32 26.11
N ASP A 687 10.69 16.16 26.65
CA ASP A 687 11.87 16.88 26.17
C ASP A 687 12.31 16.41 24.76
N GLY A 688 12.80 17.35 23.98
CA GLY A 688 13.32 17.11 22.63
C GLY A 688 12.36 17.43 21.51
N MET A 689 12.89 17.37 20.31
CA MET A 689 12.15 17.55 19.03
C MET A 689 12.46 16.36 18.13
N HIS A 690 11.49 15.97 17.34
CA HIS A 690 11.63 14.91 16.35
C HIS A 690 11.71 15.47 14.94
N GLU A 691 12.64 14.95 14.17
CA GLU A 691 12.85 15.31 12.77
C GLU A 691 11.94 14.47 11.85
N PHE A 692 10.93 15.10 11.26
CA PHE A 692 10.06 14.45 10.28
C PHE A 692 10.65 14.46 8.87
N ALA A 693 10.37 13.42 8.10
CA ALA A 693 10.65 13.32 6.67
C ALA A 693 9.33 13.43 5.88
N CYS A 694 9.05 14.63 5.39
CA CYS A 694 7.84 14.93 4.63
C CYS A 694 8.14 15.09 3.15
N THR A 695 7.31 14.51 2.28
CA THR A 695 7.40 14.71 0.83
C THR A 695 6.65 15.96 0.36
N GLN A 696 5.75 16.49 1.19
CA GLN A 696 4.99 17.70 0.94
C GLN A 696 4.84 18.47 2.25
N LEU A 697 5.16 19.77 2.24
CA LEU A 697 5.02 20.66 3.41
C LEU A 697 3.90 21.69 3.22
N GLN A 698 3.63 22.12 1.97
CA GLN A 698 2.51 23.00 1.67
C GLN A 698 1.17 22.32 1.96
N ASN A 699 0.25 23.05 2.55
CA ASN A 699 -1.05 22.52 2.97
C ASN A 699 -2.19 22.89 2.01
N THR A 700 -2.24 24.12 1.50
CA THR A 700 -3.38 24.65 0.75
C THR A 700 -3.02 25.04 -0.68
N LEU A 701 -4.04 25.27 -1.48
CA LEU A 701 -3.89 25.85 -2.82
C LEU A 701 -3.72 27.38 -2.79
N MET A 702 -4.00 28.03 -1.68
CA MET A 702 -4.08 29.49 -1.56
C MET A 702 -5.00 30.11 -2.63
N GLY A 703 -6.09 29.40 -2.96
CA GLY A 703 -7.04 29.80 -3.99
C GLY A 703 -6.55 29.76 -5.44
N ARG A 704 -5.43 29.03 -5.73
CA ARG A 704 -4.89 28.89 -7.09
C ARG A 704 -5.64 27.80 -7.87
N GLY A 705 -6.72 28.18 -8.54
CA GLY A 705 -7.58 27.28 -9.30
C GLY A 705 -6.91 26.59 -10.51
N GLU A 706 -5.73 27.03 -10.97
CA GLU A 706 -5.00 26.40 -12.08
C GLU A 706 -4.33 25.08 -11.69
N ILE A 707 -4.16 24.82 -10.39
CA ILE A 707 -3.54 23.57 -9.89
C ILE A 707 -4.59 22.48 -9.78
N VAL A 708 -5.69 22.77 -9.07
CA VAL A 708 -6.84 21.86 -8.93
C VAL A 708 -8.10 22.65 -9.23
N ARG A 709 -8.92 22.11 -10.13
CA ARG A 709 -10.24 22.67 -10.43
C ARG A 709 -11.31 21.82 -9.78
N GLU A 710 -12.21 22.47 -9.06
CA GLU A 710 -13.33 21.84 -8.38
C GLU A 710 -14.64 22.60 -8.64
N THR A 711 -15.76 21.86 -8.54
CA THR A 711 -17.10 22.45 -8.63
C THR A 711 -18.09 21.59 -7.83
N THR A 712 -19.29 22.11 -7.56
CA THR A 712 -20.37 21.34 -6.95
C THR A 712 -21.23 20.66 -8.02
N LEU A 713 -21.93 19.58 -7.64
CA LEU A 713 -22.85 18.87 -8.54
C LEU A 713 -24.00 19.76 -9.03
N GLU A 714 -24.44 20.71 -8.20
CA GLU A 714 -25.46 21.68 -8.57
C GLU A 714 -24.98 22.60 -9.70
N ILE A 715 -23.78 23.18 -9.53
CA ILE A 715 -23.16 24.06 -10.54
C ILE A 715 -22.88 23.27 -11.82
N PHE A 716 -22.33 22.08 -11.70
CA PHE A 716 -22.05 21.19 -12.82
C PHE A 716 -23.29 20.87 -13.66
N ASN A 717 -24.46 20.72 -13.02
CA ASN A 717 -25.73 20.43 -13.69
C ASN A 717 -26.47 21.68 -14.22
N THR A 718 -26.20 22.86 -13.67
CA THR A 718 -26.99 24.08 -13.94
C THR A 718 -26.26 25.16 -14.72
N LYS A 719 -24.93 25.19 -14.67
CA LYS A 719 -24.10 26.18 -15.33
C LYS A 719 -23.35 25.61 -16.54
N ASP A 720 -23.00 26.48 -17.48
CA ASP A 720 -22.13 26.10 -18.60
C ASP A 720 -20.73 25.73 -18.12
N ALA A 721 -20.07 24.85 -18.85
CA ALA A 721 -18.72 24.37 -18.51
C ALA A 721 -17.70 25.52 -18.40
N LYS A 722 -17.85 26.57 -19.21
CA LYS A 722 -16.97 27.75 -19.13
C LYS A 722 -17.05 28.50 -17.79
N TYR A 723 -18.12 28.31 -17.02
CA TYR A 723 -18.25 28.91 -15.69
C TYR A 723 -17.37 28.23 -14.64
N TRP A 724 -17.29 26.91 -14.65
CA TRP A 724 -16.59 26.13 -13.62
C TRP A 724 -15.29 25.45 -14.12
N ASN A 725 -15.07 25.45 -15.42
CA ASN A 725 -13.84 24.99 -16.06
C ASN A 725 -13.44 25.97 -17.18
N PRO A 726 -13.14 27.25 -16.86
CA PRO A 726 -12.79 28.24 -17.87
C PRO A 726 -11.43 27.88 -18.50
N MET A 727 -11.32 27.96 -19.82
CA MET A 727 -10.06 27.92 -20.53
C MET A 727 -9.26 29.20 -20.24
N THR A 728 -7.99 29.07 -19.95
CA THR A 728 -7.10 30.24 -19.77
C THR A 728 -6.93 30.96 -21.10
N GLN A 729 -7.15 32.28 -21.09
CA GLN A 729 -7.00 33.11 -22.29
C GLN A 729 -5.76 33.99 -22.19
N VAL A 730 -5.18 34.29 -23.32
CA VAL A 730 -4.05 35.23 -23.50
C VAL A 730 -4.44 36.29 -24.54
N SER A 731 -3.99 37.51 -24.34
CA SER A 731 -4.21 38.58 -25.30
C SER A 731 -3.16 38.54 -26.40
N ARG A 732 -3.60 38.40 -27.64
CA ARG A 732 -2.76 38.51 -28.82
C ARG A 732 -3.35 39.61 -29.74
N ASP A 733 -2.56 40.63 -30.04
CA ASP A 733 -2.97 41.77 -30.85
C ASP A 733 -4.30 42.38 -30.41
N HIS A 734 -4.53 42.48 -29.09
CA HIS A 734 -5.78 42.96 -28.44
C HIS A 734 -7.00 42.05 -28.63
N VAL A 735 -6.83 40.83 -29.09
CA VAL A 735 -7.86 39.78 -29.15
C VAL A 735 -7.53 38.71 -28.13
N GLU A 736 -8.53 38.32 -27.33
CA GLU A 736 -8.40 37.19 -26.40
C GLU A 736 -8.51 35.86 -27.16
N VAL A 737 -7.48 35.04 -27.04
CA VAL A 737 -7.41 33.70 -27.64
C VAL A 737 -7.09 32.67 -26.57
N ASP A 738 -7.58 31.46 -26.72
CA ASP A 738 -7.27 30.38 -25.81
C ASP A 738 -5.77 30.06 -25.81
N VAL A 739 -5.16 29.91 -24.63
CA VAL A 739 -3.71 29.65 -24.47
C VAL A 739 -3.25 28.38 -25.22
N THR A 740 -4.14 27.45 -25.47
CA THR A 740 -3.89 26.20 -26.22
C THR A 740 -4.16 26.33 -27.72
N SER A 741 -4.61 27.52 -28.19
CA SER A 741 -4.87 27.74 -29.62
C SER A 741 -3.57 27.93 -30.39
N GLN A 742 -3.57 27.54 -31.67
CA GLN A 742 -2.42 27.74 -32.54
C GLN A 742 -2.07 29.22 -32.70
N GLU A 743 -3.02 30.12 -32.52
CA GLU A 743 -2.80 31.57 -32.57
C GLU A 743 -1.97 32.08 -31.38
N ALA A 744 -2.01 31.40 -30.24
CA ALA A 744 -1.20 31.70 -29.05
C ALA A 744 0.21 31.12 -29.14
N ASP A 745 0.45 30.20 -30.07
CA ASP A 745 1.75 29.54 -30.20
C ASP A 745 2.80 30.42 -30.88
N MET A 746 4.05 30.34 -30.40
CA MET A 746 5.17 31.09 -30.95
C MET A 746 5.92 30.36 -32.05
N TRP A 747 5.67 29.06 -32.24
CA TRP A 747 6.26 28.25 -33.30
C TRP A 747 5.25 27.30 -33.92
N GLN A 748 5.53 26.83 -35.10
CA GLN A 748 4.67 25.85 -35.75
C GLN A 748 4.79 24.50 -35.03
N PRO A 749 3.69 23.93 -34.54
CA PRO A 749 3.69 22.64 -33.90
C PRO A 749 4.00 21.52 -34.90
N PHE A 750 4.64 20.45 -34.43
CA PHE A 750 4.73 19.22 -35.21
C PHE A 750 3.33 18.63 -35.44
N ASP A 751 3.12 18.04 -36.62
CA ASP A 751 1.90 17.27 -36.85
C ASP A 751 1.92 15.99 -35.98
N ARG A 752 1.14 16.00 -34.91
CA ARG A 752 1.01 14.93 -33.95
C ARG A 752 -0.12 13.96 -34.29
N SER A 753 -0.84 14.18 -35.36
CA SER A 753 -1.88 13.26 -35.85
C SER A 753 -1.32 12.03 -36.57
N ILE A 754 -0.02 12.04 -36.87
CA ILE A 754 0.66 10.95 -37.58
C ILE A 754 1.23 9.92 -36.60
N GLY A 755 0.73 8.71 -36.69
CA GLY A 755 1.13 7.60 -35.78
C GLY A 755 0.47 7.67 -34.45
N HIS A 756 1.08 7.06 -33.43
CA HIS A 756 0.54 7.03 -32.06
C HIS A 756 0.91 8.29 -31.29
N HIS A 757 -0.03 8.75 -30.44
CA HIS A 757 0.20 9.85 -29.52
C HIS A 757 -0.42 9.50 -28.15
N PHE A 758 0.37 8.89 -27.28
CA PHE A 758 -0.09 8.39 -25.98
C PHE A 758 -0.25 9.51 -24.96
N ASN A 759 -1.42 9.51 -24.32
CA ASN A 759 -1.79 10.43 -23.27
C ASN A 759 -2.27 9.68 -22.01
N LEU A 760 -2.31 10.39 -20.90
CA LEU A 760 -2.83 9.89 -19.62
C LEU A 760 -3.90 10.85 -19.11
N SER A 761 -5.08 10.35 -18.77
CA SER A 761 -6.13 11.11 -18.08
C SER A 761 -6.21 10.72 -16.61
N ILE A 762 -6.42 11.69 -15.72
CA ILE A 762 -6.51 11.51 -14.27
C ILE A 762 -7.84 12.09 -13.78
N ASP A 763 -8.75 11.23 -13.32
CA ASP A 763 -10.03 11.65 -12.74
C ASP A 763 -9.91 11.91 -11.24
N LEU A 764 -10.01 13.19 -10.82
CA LEU A 764 -9.91 13.59 -9.42
C LEU A 764 -11.11 13.15 -8.58
N ASN A 765 -12.23 12.77 -9.18
CA ASN A 765 -13.37 12.17 -8.49
C ASN A 765 -13.12 10.70 -8.13
N ALA A 766 -12.48 9.96 -9.04
CA ALA A 766 -12.18 8.55 -8.83
C ALA A 766 -10.93 8.34 -7.95
N CYS A 767 -9.99 9.30 -7.96
CA CYS A 767 -8.77 9.18 -7.16
C CYS A 767 -9.07 9.30 -5.66
N THR A 768 -8.79 8.23 -4.91
CA THR A 768 -8.93 8.20 -3.44
C THR A 768 -7.66 8.59 -2.69
N GLY A 769 -6.51 8.68 -3.36
CA GLY A 769 -5.22 8.98 -2.72
C GLY A 769 -4.49 7.76 -2.13
N CYS A 770 -4.90 6.54 -2.40
CA CYS A 770 -4.43 5.31 -1.73
C CYS A 770 -2.93 4.97 -1.94
N GLY A 771 -2.26 5.50 -2.97
CA GLY A 771 -0.83 5.32 -3.20
C GLY A 771 -0.41 4.01 -3.90
N ALA A 772 -1.32 3.12 -4.29
CA ALA A 772 -1.00 1.87 -5.00
C ALA A 772 -0.21 2.13 -6.30
N CYS A 773 -0.59 3.16 -7.05
CA CYS A 773 0.10 3.58 -8.28
C CYS A 773 1.55 4.02 -8.06
N VAL A 774 1.87 4.56 -6.87
CA VAL A 774 3.24 4.97 -6.50
C VAL A 774 4.13 3.74 -6.36
N ILE A 775 3.68 2.74 -5.62
CA ILE A 775 4.42 1.48 -5.41
C ILE A 775 4.56 0.70 -6.72
N ALA A 776 3.49 0.59 -7.52
CA ALA A 776 3.56 -0.07 -8.82
C ALA A 776 4.57 0.61 -9.77
N CYS A 777 4.69 1.95 -9.70
CA CYS A 777 5.71 2.69 -10.44
C CYS A 777 7.13 2.34 -9.94
N HIS A 778 7.32 2.20 -8.62
CA HIS A 778 8.61 1.80 -8.03
C HIS A 778 9.05 0.42 -8.56
N ALA A 779 8.16 -0.57 -8.50
CA ALA A 779 8.43 -1.93 -8.96
C ALA A 779 8.73 -2.00 -10.48
N GLU A 780 7.94 -1.32 -11.31
CA GLU A 780 8.09 -1.36 -12.76
C GLU A 780 9.33 -0.60 -13.24
N ASN A 781 9.62 0.57 -12.66
CA ASN A 781 10.62 1.48 -13.19
C ASN A 781 11.92 1.52 -12.39
N ASN A 782 12.15 0.54 -11.51
CA ASN A 782 13.35 0.47 -10.67
C ASN A 782 13.61 1.79 -9.92
N VAL A 783 12.56 2.41 -9.37
CA VAL A 783 12.69 3.68 -8.62
C VAL A 783 13.37 3.39 -7.29
N PRO A 784 14.48 4.07 -6.97
CA PRO A 784 15.25 3.75 -5.77
C PRO A 784 14.60 4.30 -4.50
N VAL A 785 14.83 3.62 -3.38
CA VAL A 785 14.57 4.11 -2.02
C VAL A 785 15.77 4.93 -1.57
N VAL A 786 15.52 6.07 -0.92
CA VAL A 786 16.60 7.00 -0.52
C VAL A 786 16.77 7.15 0.99
N GLY A 787 15.78 6.75 1.77
CA GLY A 787 15.82 6.81 3.23
C GLY A 787 15.36 8.15 3.83
N LYS A 788 15.05 8.10 5.12
CA LYS A 788 14.50 9.21 5.90
C LYS A 788 15.33 10.50 5.78
N ARG A 789 16.67 10.39 5.88
CA ARG A 789 17.58 11.54 5.86
C ARG A 789 17.54 12.29 4.53
N GLU A 790 17.46 11.59 3.42
CA GLU A 790 17.43 12.20 2.10
C GLU A 790 16.05 12.80 1.77
N ILE A 791 14.96 12.13 2.18
CA ILE A 791 13.60 12.69 2.09
C ILE A 791 13.53 14.05 2.81
N ARG A 792 14.08 14.13 4.04
CA ARG A 792 14.11 15.36 4.82
C ARG A 792 14.83 16.51 4.09
N LYS A 793 15.82 16.19 3.24
CA LYS A 793 16.53 17.15 2.38
C LYS A 793 15.84 17.44 1.05
N SER A 794 14.56 17.04 0.90
CA SER A 794 13.79 17.15 -0.35
C SER A 794 14.43 16.45 -1.54
N ARG A 795 15.07 15.28 -1.29
CA ARG A 795 15.75 14.46 -2.30
C ARG A 795 15.03 13.15 -2.56
N ASP A 796 13.72 13.13 -2.39
CA ASP A 796 12.88 11.98 -2.73
C ASP A 796 13.00 11.63 -4.21
N MET A 797 12.89 10.33 -4.53
CA MET A 797 13.03 9.83 -5.90
C MET A 797 11.70 9.35 -6.50
N HIS A 798 10.57 9.66 -5.90
CA HIS A 798 9.25 9.30 -6.43
C HIS A 798 9.04 9.92 -7.81
N TRP A 799 8.87 9.08 -8.84
CA TRP A 799 8.53 9.53 -10.20
C TRP A 799 7.08 9.96 -10.33
N LEU A 800 6.22 9.35 -9.54
CA LEU A 800 4.82 9.70 -9.34
C LEU A 800 4.62 10.04 -7.86
N ARG A 801 4.12 11.23 -7.58
CA ARG A 801 3.68 11.63 -6.25
C ARG A 801 2.19 11.90 -6.25
N ILE A 802 1.54 11.83 -5.10
CA ILE A 802 0.16 12.28 -4.93
C ILE A 802 0.20 13.49 -4.01
N ASP A 803 -0.06 14.68 -4.55
CA ASP A 803 -0.15 15.89 -3.74
C ASP A 803 -1.53 15.92 -3.05
N ARG A 804 -1.56 16.41 -1.81
CA ARG A 804 -2.75 16.55 -1.00
C ARG A 804 -2.95 18.02 -0.66
N TYR A 805 -4.12 18.55 -0.93
CA TYR A 805 -4.47 19.91 -0.62
C TYR A 805 -5.65 19.99 0.34
N TYR A 806 -5.55 20.87 1.33
CA TYR A 806 -6.63 21.26 2.23
C TYR A 806 -7.22 22.59 1.78
N SER A 807 -8.51 22.81 2.06
CA SER A 807 -9.08 24.14 1.99
C SER A 807 -8.64 25.00 3.20
N SER A 808 -8.45 26.30 2.99
CA SER A 808 -8.18 27.27 4.06
C SER A 808 -9.46 27.75 4.76
N GLU A 809 -10.60 27.66 4.06
CA GLU A 809 -11.94 27.84 4.57
C GLU A 809 -12.65 26.48 4.71
N GLU A 810 -13.95 26.46 5.03
CA GLU A 810 -14.72 25.20 5.11
C GLU A 810 -14.77 24.45 3.77
N THR A 811 -14.71 25.17 2.65
CA THR A 811 -14.76 24.61 1.28
C THR A 811 -13.75 25.29 0.38
N PHE A 812 -13.36 24.63 -0.70
CA PHE A 812 -12.52 25.21 -1.75
C PHE A 812 -13.23 26.34 -2.52
N GLU A 813 -14.56 26.29 -2.63
CA GLU A 813 -15.36 27.38 -3.20
C GLU A 813 -15.21 28.66 -2.39
N ALA A 814 -15.27 28.55 -1.05
CA ALA A 814 -15.04 29.68 -0.16
C ALA A 814 -13.61 30.23 -0.25
N ASP A 815 -12.62 29.37 -0.51
CA ASP A 815 -11.24 29.83 -0.77
C ASP A 815 -11.13 30.69 -2.03
N LEU A 816 -11.83 30.33 -3.11
CA LEU A 816 -11.87 31.11 -4.36
C LEU A 816 -12.53 32.45 -4.14
N GLU A 817 -13.69 32.49 -3.46
CA GLU A 817 -14.37 33.73 -3.11
C GLU A 817 -13.48 34.66 -2.27
N LYS A 818 -12.68 34.06 -1.36
CA LYS A 818 -11.75 34.84 -0.55
C LYS A 818 -10.63 35.46 -1.38
N VAL A 819 -10.09 34.70 -2.36
CA VAL A 819 -9.08 35.24 -3.29
C VAL A 819 -9.63 36.41 -4.10
N ASP A 820 -10.81 36.28 -4.65
CA ASP A 820 -11.47 37.35 -5.42
C ASP A 820 -11.65 38.61 -4.59
N ASN A 821 -11.94 38.47 -3.30
CA ASN A 821 -12.09 39.62 -2.38
C ASN A 821 -10.74 40.24 -1.98
N ILE A 822 -9.62 39.50 -2.04
CA ILE A 822 -8.25 39.97 -1.71
C ILE A 822 -7.63 40.76 -2.89
N SER A 823 -8.05 40.53 -4.10
CA SER A 823 -7.44 41.08 -5.33
C SER A 823 -7.58 42.61 -5.48
N GLY A 824 -8.16 43.34 -4.51
CA GLY A 824 -8.19 44.81 -4.44
C GLY A 824 -6.83 45.40 -4.03
N LEU A 825 -6.50 46.59 -4.59
CA LEU A 825 -5.27 47.38 -4.41
C LEU A 825 -4.86 47.73 -2.96
N GLY A 826 -5.54 47.26 -1.94
CA GLY A 826 -5.34 47.63 -0.52
C GLY A 826 -4.95 46.52 0.42
N GLU A 827 -4.90 45.25 -0.02
CA GLU A 827 -4.64 44.14 0.88
C GLU A 827 -3.22 43.56 0.71
N SER A 828 -2.58 43.29 1.83
CA SER A 828 -1.17 42.92 1.89
C SER A 828 -0.91 41.47 1.56
N LEU A 829 0.31 41.15 1.13
CA LEU A 829 0.86 39.78 1.03
C LEU A 829 0.64 38.93 2.28
N SER A 830 0.43 39.57 3.45
CA SER A 830 0.12 38.87 4.71
C SER A 830 -1.24 38.16 4.70
N THR A 831 -2.21 38.63 3.93
CA THR A 831 -3.53 37.99 3.82
C THR A 831 -3.44 36.72 2.97
N PHE A 832 -2.67 36.73 1.89
CA PHE A 832 -2.33 35.53 1.13
C PHE A 832 -1.62 34.48 1.99
N GLY A 833 -0.65 34.92 2.82
CA GLY A 833 0.06 34.02 3.74
C GLY A 833 -0.86 33.32 4.75
N LYS A 834 -1.94 33.99 5.16
CA LYS A 834 -2.95 33.35 6.05
C LYS A 834 -3.76 32.25 5.38
N MET A 835 -3.85 32.26 4.06
CA MET A 835 -4.53 31.19 3.31
C MET A 835 -3.72 29.90 3.24
N GLU A 836 -2.45 29.90 3.62
CA GLU A 836 -1.65 28.65 3.78
C GLU A 836 -2.07 27.85 5.02
N ASP A 837 -2.75 28.48 5.99
CA ASP A 837 -3.24 27.82 7.20
C ASP A 837 -4.56 27.07 6.90
N PRO A 838 -4.60 25.75 7.03
CA PRO A 838 -5.82 24.98 6.75
C PRO A 838 -6.94 25.28 7.74
N SER A 839 -8.18 25.16 7.28
CA SER A 839 -9.36 25.18 8.15
C SER A 839 -9.28 24.10 9.24
N ALA A 840 -9.97 24.29 10.34
CA ALA A 840 -10.10 23.27 11.39
C ALA A 840 -10.80 21.98 10.90
N ASN A 841 -11.66 22.06 9.90
CA ASN A 841 -12.30 20.94 9.23
C ASN A 841 -12.26 21.14 7.72
N PRO A 842 -11.10 20.98 7.07
CA PRO A 842 -10.93 21.30 5.67
C PRO A 842 -11.55 20.25 4.75
N GLN A 843 -11.98 20.66 3.58
CA GLN A 843 -12.10 19.76 2.43
C GLN A 843 -10.71 19.32 1.98
N VAL A 844 -10.64 18.13 1.37
CA VAL A 844 -9.37 17.52 0.91
C VAL A 844 -9.48 17.15 -0.56
N THR A 845 -8.39 17.39 -1.32
CA THR A 845 -8.25 16.89 -2.68
C THR A 845 -6.91 16.23 -2.87
N PHE A 846 -6.92 15.07 -3.52
CA PHE A 846 -5.73 14.34 -3.93
C PHE A 846 -5.48 14.57 -5.41
N GLN A 847 -4.22 14.86 -5.77
CA GLN A 847 -3.80 15.05 -7.14
C GLN A 847 -2.54 14.24 -7.43
N PRO A 848 -2.64 13.14 -8.18
CA PRO A 848 -1.47 12.45 -8.71
C PRO A 848 -0.71 13.35 -9.68
N VAL A 849 0.61 13.51 -9.47
CA VAL A 849 1.47 14.36 -10.29
C VAL A 849 2.72 13.60 -10.71
N MET A 850 2.94 13.52 -12.01
CA MET A 850 4.11 12.93 -12.65
C MET A 850 4.62 13.85 -13.75
N CYS A 851 5.64 13.46 -14.50
CA CYS A 851 6.04 14.19 -15.70
C CYS A 851 4.82 14.36 -16.60
N GLN A 852 4.54 15.60 -17.01
CA GLN A 852 3.39 15.95 -17.83
C GLN A 852 3.62 15.67 -19.31
N HIS A 853 4.81 15.20 -19.69
CA HIS A 853 5.18 14.90 -21.09
C HIS A 853 4.80 16.01 -22.06
N CYS A 854 5.15 17.25 -21.66
CA CYS A 854 4.77 18.47 -22.34
C CYS A 854 5.23 18.47 -23.79
N ASN A 855 4.34 18.88 -24.71
CA ASN A 855 4.67 19.07 -26.11
C ASN A 855 5.59 20.31 -26.33
N HIS A 856 5.41 21.35 -25.50
CA HIS A 856 6.33 22.49 -25.39
C HIS A 856 7.13 22.36 -24.10
N ALA A 857 8.09 21.45 -24.07
CA ALA A 857 8.78 21.02 -22.87
C ALA A 857 9.90 22.01 -22.45
N PRO A 858 9.73 22.79 -21.38
CA PRO A 858 10.75 23.75 -20.95
C PRO A 858 12.01 23.06 -20.41
N CYS A 859 11.97 21.76 -20.14
CA CYS A 859 13.11 20.96 -19.73
C CYS A 859 13.99 20.53 -20.92
N GLU A 860 13.51 20.59 -22.15
CA GLU A 860 14.28 20.24 -23.35
C GLU A 860 15.15 21.41 -23.79
N THR A 861 14.60 22.62 -23.82
CA THR A 861 15.27 23.84 -24.27
C THR A 861 16.49 24.20 -23.41
N VAL A 862 16.52 23.80 -22.16
CA VAL A 862 17.62 24.11 -21.21
C VAL A 862 18.64 23.00 -21.03
N CYS A 863 18.45 21.85 -21.71
CA CYS A 863 19.38 20.73 -21.61
C CYS A 863 20.58 20.95 -22.58
N PRO A 864 21.82 21.14 -22.07
CA PRO A 864 22.95 21.46 -22.92
C PRO A 864 23.38 20.30 -23.82
N VAL A 865 22.97 19.09 -23.52
CA VAL A 865 23.37 17.84 -24.20
C VAL A 865 22.19 17.13 -24.86
N ALA A 866 21.00 17.75 -24.91
CA ALA A 866 19.78 17.17 -25.43
C ALA A 866 19.47 15.77 -24.84
N ALA A 867 19.77 15.56 -23.55
CA ALA A 867 19.44 14.35 -22.86
C ALA A 867 17.92 14.23 -22.59
N SER A 868 17.22 15.37 -22.53
CA SER A 868 15.76 15.46 -22.49
C SER A 868 15.26 15.77 -23.89
N SER A 869 14.47 14.90 -24.46
CA SER A 869 13.96 15.02 -25.84
C SER A 869 12.56 14.43 -25.97
N HIS A 870 11.79 14.89 -26.95
CA HIS A 870 10.45 14.44 -27.20
C HIS A 870 10.39 13.34 -28.24
N GLY A 871 9.63 12.27 -27.94
CA GLY A 871 9.34 11.20 -28.92
C GLY A 871 8.10 11.50 -29.75
N ARG A 872 8.00 10.88 -30.91
CA ARG A 872 6.85 11.02 -31.80
C ARG A 872 5.55 10.53 -31.16
N GLN A 873 5.66 9.60 -30.20
CA GLN A 873 4.51 8.99 -29.50
C GLN A 873 3.98 9.84 -28.32
N GLY A 874 4.37 11.11 -28.22
CA GLY A 874 3.92 12.00 -27.15
C GLY A 874 4.70 11.87 -25.82
N GLN A 875 5.74 11.06 -25.78
CA GLN A 875 6.52 10.81 -24.57
C GLN A 875 7.79 11.68 -24.56
N ASN A 876 8.04 12.40 -23.48
CA ASN A 876 9.31 13.04 -23.24
C ASN A 876 10.32 12.02 -22.72
N HIS A 877 11.42 11.83 -23.43
CA HIS A 877 12.46 10.85 -23.15
C HIS A 877 13.55 11.42 -22.25
N MET A 878 14.28 10.52 -21.62
CA MET A 878 15.48 10.84 -20.87
C MET A 878 16.62 9.90 -21.30
N ALA A 879 17.59 10.43 -22.05
CA ALA A 879 18.79 9.68 -22.44
C ALA A 879 19.80 9.75 -21.29
N TYR A 880 19.75 8.76 -20.39
CA TYR A 880 20.55 8.76 -19.16
C TYR A 880 22.06 8.80 -19.42
N ASN A 881 22.54 8.16 -20.46
CA ASN A 881 23.96 8.16 -20.84
C ASN A 881 24.47 9.51 -21.39
N ARG A 882 23.58 10.43 -21.78
CA ARG A 882 23.93 11.79 -22.18
C ARG A 882 23.86 12.78 -21.04
N CYS A 883 23.13 12.46 -19.98
CA CYS A 883 22.89 13.41 -18.89
C CYS A 883 24.18 13.70 -18.13
N VAL A 884 24.57 14.98 -18.05
CA VAL A 884 25.72 15.46 -17.30
C VAL A 884 25.34 16.09 -15.96
N GLY A 885 24.09 16.03 -15.56
CA GLY A 885 23.62 16.41 -14.24
C GLY A 885 23.60 17.92 -13.95
N THR A 886 23.44 18.79 -14.94
CA THR A 886 23.31 20.24 -14.72
C THR A 886 22.09 20.63 -13.89
N ARG A 887 21.03 19.79 -13.82
CA ARG A 887 19.78 19.99 -13.07
C ARG A 887 18.95 21.20 -13.50
N TYR A 888 19.34 21.94 -14.52
CA TYR A 888 18.56 23.08 -14.99
C TYR A 888 17.16 22.65 -15.46
N CYS A 889 17.04 21.48 -16.05
CA CYS A 889 15.74 20.91 -16.42
C CYS A 889 14.79 20.70 -15.23
N ALA A 890 15.31 20.44 -14.02
CA ALA A 890 14.51 20.35 -12.81
C ALA A 890 14.04 21.74 -12.33
N ASN A 891 14.92 22.72 -12.38
CA ASN A 891 14.58 24.10 -12.01
C ASN A 891 13.54 24.70 -12.96
N ASN A 892 13.65 24.40 -14.25
CA ASN A 892 12.78 24.93 -15.29
C ASN A 892 11.44 24.19 -15.41
N CYS A 893 11.31 23.01 -14.81
CA CYS A 893 10.05 22.27 -14.80
C CYS A 893 9.01 22.96 -13.90
N PRO A 894 7.86 23.46 -14.40
CA PRO A 894 6.85 24.09 -13.56
C PRO A 894 6.19 23.09 -12.61
N TYR A 895 6.14 21.82 -12.97
CA TYR A 895 5.49 20.74 -12.19
C TYR A 895 6.41 20.12 -11.12
N LYS A 896 7.71 20.44 -11.12
CA LYS A 896 8.71 19.94 -10.15
C LYS A 896 8.73 18.40 -10.03
N VAL A 897 8.73 17.72 -11.18
CA VAL A 897 8.63 16.26 -11.28
C VAL A 897 9.90 15.57 -11.76
N ARG A 898 11.01 16.29 -11.78
CA ARG A 898 12.31 15.73 -12.18
C ARG A 898 13.17 15.53 -10.95
N ARG A 899 13.74 14.31 -10.82
CA ARG A 899 14.48 13.84 -9.66
C ARG A 899 15.96 13.70 -10.02
N PHE A 900 16.85 14.17 -9.15
CA PHE A 900 18.28 14.02 -9.34
C PHE A 900 18.80 12.82 -8.57
N ASN A 901 19.55 11.95 -9.24
CA ASN A 901 20.17 10.79 -8.61
C ASN A 901 21.49 11.20 -7.92
N TRP A 902 21.45 11.40 -6.61
CA TRP A 902 22.57 11.86 -5.80
C TRP A 902 23.60 10.76 -5.52
N PHE A 903 23.17 9.51 -5.50
CA PHE A 903 23.97 8.37 -5.08
C PHE A 903 23.78 7.21 -6.05
N LEU A 904 24.72 6.27 -6.05
CA LEU A 904 24.56 5.01 -6.75
C LEU A 904 23.69 4.08 -5.88
N TYR A 905 22.38 4.31 -5.84
CA TYR A 905 21.43 3.68 -4.91
C TYR A 905 21.41 2.15 -4.97
N ASN A 906 21.67 1.57 -6.14
CA ASN A 906 21.71 0.12 -6.35
C ASN A 906 23.02 -0.54 -5.91
N LYS A 907 24.00 0.20 -5.47
CA LYS A 907 25.30 -0.29 -5.00
C LYS A 907 25.96 0.72 -4.04
N ASN A 908 25.22 1.10 -3.02
CA ASN A 908 25.63 2.12 -2.06
C ASN A 908 25.58 1.54 -0.64
N ASP A 909 26.72 1.51 0.05
CA ASP A 909 26.84 0.98 1.40
C ASP A 909 26.16 1.87 2.46
N GLU A 910 25.85 3.15 2.13
CA GLU A 910 25.12 4.04 3.04
C GLU A 910 23.61 3.79 3.05
N PHE A 911 23.07 3.09 2.04
CA PHE A 911 21.64 2.87 1.86
C PHE A 911 21.33 1.39 1.62
N ASP A 912 21.52 0.55 2.62
CA ASP A 912 21.16 -0.85 2.54
C ASP A 912 19.68 -1.07 2.83
N TYR A 913 18.83 -0.83 1.83
CA TYR A 913 17.39 -1.02 1.89
C TYR A 913 16.94 -2.24 1.08
N HIS A 914 17.56 -3.41 1.26
CA HIS A 914 17.24 -4.66 0.58
C HIS A 914 17.42 -4.68 -0.96
N MET A 915 17.86 -3.58 -1.55
CA MET A 915 18.05 -3.47 -3.00
C MET A 915 19.54 -3.43 -3.41
N ASN A 916 20.45 -3.40 -2.44
CA ASN A 916 21.87 -3.26 -2.67
C ASN A 916 22.62 -4.62 -2.65
N ASP A 917 22.09 -5.61 -1.97
CA ASP A 917 22.62 -6.97 -2.00
C ASP A 917 22.17 -7.74 -3.26
N ASP A 918 22.76 -8.87 -3.53
CA ASP A 918 22.48 -9.68 -4.71
C ASP A 918 21.04 -10.24 -4.69
N LEU A 919 20.51 -10.53 -3.50
CA LEU A 919 19.15 -11.02 -3.34
C LEU A 919 18.13 -9.89 -3.63
N GLY A 920 18.32 -8.72 -3.04
CA GLY A 920 17.42 -7.57 -3.25
C GLY A 920 17.37 -7.11 -4.71
N ARG A 921 18.53 -7.18 -5.43
CA ARG A 921 18.58 -6.83 -6.86
C ARG A 921 17.79 -7.78 -7.75
N MET A 922 17.39 -8.95 -7.27
CA MET A 922 16.57 -9.88 -8.06
C MET A 922 15.18 -9.34 -8.37
N VAL A 923 14.68 -8.35 -7.63
CA VAL A 923 13.40 -7.68 -7.91
C VAL A 923 13.47 -6.73 -9.10
N LEU A 924 14.66 -6.29 -9.50
CA LEU A 924 14.83 -5.27 -10.53
C LEU A 924 14.30 -5.76 -11.89
N ASN A 925 13.51 -4.87 -12.52
CA ASN A 925 12.98 -5.09 -13.86
C ASN A 925 14.08 -4.94 -14.91
N PRO A 926 14.43 -5.99 -15.66
CA PRO A 926 15.50 -5.93 -16.65
C PRO A 926 15.16 -5.08 -17.89
N ASP A 927 13.89 -4.75 -18.10
CA ASP A 927 13.45 -3.90 -19.21
C ASP A 927 13.72 -2.41 -18.96
N VAL A 928 14.04 -2.04 -17.74
CA VAL A 928 14.27 -0.64 -17.33
C VAL A 928 15.67 -0.48 -16.78
N VAL A 929 16.45 0.38 -17.40
CA VAL A 929 17.83 0.66 -16.97
C VAL A 929 17.87 1.17 -15.53
N VAL A 930 18.78 0.64 -14.72
CA VAL A 930 19.11 1.19 -13.41
C VAL A 930 20.05 2.37 -13.61
N ARG A 931 19.64 3.54 -13.11
CA ARG A 931 20.34 4.80 -13.37
C ARG A 931 21.58 4.93 -12.48
N SER A 932 22.60 5.51 -13.05
CA SER A 932 23.82 5.83 -12.32
C SER A 932 23.70 7.16 -11.56
N ARG A 933 24.62 7.37 -10.62
CA ARG A 933 24.78 8.65 -9.92
C ARG A 933 24.97 9.81 -10.90
N GLY A 934 24.39 10.97 -10.59
CA GLY A 934 24.62 12.21 -11.31
C GLY A 934 23.69 12.44 -12.51
N VAL A 935 22.66 11.62 -12.69
CA VAL A 935 21.68 11.80 -13.78
C VAL A 935 20.33 12.27 -13.24
N MET A 936 19.51 12.85 -14.11
CA MET A 936 18.11 13.19 -13.82
C MET A 936 17.21 12.02 -14.14
N GLU A 937 16.26 11.76 -13.28
CA GLU A 937 15.20 10.74 -13.45
C GLU A 937 13.81 11.39 -13.48
N LYS A 938 12.88 10.77 -14.15
CA LYS A 938 11.46 11.18 -14.20
C LYS A 938 10.58 10.07 -14.75
N CYS A 939 9.27 10.21 -14.60
CA CYS A 939 8.29 9.35 -15.27
C CYS A 939 8.54 9.29 -16.78
N SER A 940 8.51 8.09 -17.35
CA SER A 940 8.68 7.82 -18.78
C SER A 940 7.36 7.44 -19.48
N LEU A 941 6.20 7.44 -18.79
CA LEU A 941 4.95 6.77 -19.20
C LEU A 941 5.20 5.30 -19.58
N CYS A 942 6.05 4.61 -18.82
CA CYS A 942 6.42 3.21 -19.05
C CYS A 942 6.81 2.92 -20.51
N ILE A 943 7.74 3.71 -21.03
CA ILE A 943 8.18 3.67 -22.43
C ILE A 943 8.56 2.25 -22.90
N GLN A 944 9.11 1.41 -22.00
CA GLN A 944 9.43 0.02 -22.28
C GLN A 944 8.20 -0.77 -22.72
N MET A 945 7.04 -0.56 -22.09
CA MET A 945 5.77 -1.22 -22.47
C MET A 945 5.28 -0.69 -23.82
N THR A 946 5.29 0.63 -24.01
CA THR A 946 4.92 1.26 -25.28
C THR A 946 5.73 0.72 -26.45
N GLN A 947 7.06 0.69 -26.30
CA GLN A 947 7.94 0.25 -27.37
C GLN A 947 7.80 -1.26 -27.66
N LYS A 948 7.61 -2.07 -26.60
CA LYS A 948 7.33 -3.50 -26.76
C LYS A 948 6.05 -3.73 -27.55
N THR A 949 4.95 -3.09 -27.17
CA THR A 949 3.66 -3.24 -27.85
C THR A 949 3.72 -2.77 -29.31
N ILE A 950 4.39 -1.64 -29.59
CA ILE A 950 4.61 -1.17 -30.96
C ILE A 950 5.42 -2.19 -31.79
N LEU A 951 6.45 -2.79 -31.18
CA LEU A 951 7.27 -3.80 -31.87
C LEU A 951 6.44 -5.06 -32.16
N ASP A 952 5.71 -5.57 -31.17
CA ASP A 952 4.88 -6.76 -31.31
C ASP A 952 3.81 -6.56 -32.39
N ALA A 953 3.11 -5.42 -32.36
CA ALA A 953 2.11 -5.08 -33.37
C ALA A 953 2.70 -5.00 -34.79
N LYS A 954 3.92 -4.44 -34.94
CA LYS A 954 4.64 -4.39 -36.23
C LYS A 954 5.06 -5.78 -36.70
N LEU A 955 5.53 -6.64 -35.83
CA LEU A 955 5.91 -8.02 -36.15
C LEU A 955 4.71 -8.85 -36.61
N GLU A 956 3.55 -8.62 -36.02
CA GLU A 956 2.29 -9.29 -36.33
C GLU A 956 1.54 -8.62 -37.48
N GLY A 957 1.96 -7.43 -37.92
CA GLY A 957 1.33 -6.70 -39.04
C GLY A 957 -0.07 -6.19 -38.69
N ARG A 958 -0.34 -5.85 -37.43
CA ARG A 958 -1.62 -5.38 -36.94
C ARG A 958 -1.52 -4.00 -36.29
N GLU A 959 -2.66 -3.38 -36.07
CA GLU A 959 -2.79 -2.16 -35.26
C GLU A 959 -2.83 -2.47 -33.77
N ILE A 960 -2.44 -1.49 -32.93
CA ILE A 960 -2.56 -1.54 -31.49
C ILE A 960 -4.02 -1.25 -31.12
N LYS A 961 -4.61 -2.07 -30.25
CA LYS A 961 -5.97 -1.87 -29.76
C LYS A 961 -5.94 -1.03 -28.47
N ASP A 962 -6.99 -0.22 -28.27
CA ASP A 962 -7.16 0.48 -27.01
C ASP A 962 -7.21 -0.50 -25.81
N GLY A 963 -6.51 -0.16 -24.73
CA GLY A 963 -6.40 -1.02 -23.56
C GLY A 963 -5.47 -2.22 -23.69
N GLU A 964 -4.84 -2.46 -24.86
CA GLU A 964 -3.93 -3.61 -25.07
C GLU A 964 -2.74 -3.58 -24.09
N PHE A 965 -2.29 -2.43 -23.72
CA PHE A 965 -1.30 -2.26 -22.66
C PHE A 965 -1.64 -1.02 -21.81
N GLN A 966 -1.12 -1.02 -20.60
CA GLN A 966 -1.35 0.03 -19.63
C GLN A 966 -0.01 0.46 -19.01
N THR A 967 0.08 1.70 -18.56
CA THR A 967 1.20 2.09 -17.70
C THR A 967 1.11 1.36 -16.36
N ALA A 968 2.22 1.21 -15.63
CA ALA A 968 2.20 0.55 -14.32
C ALA A 968 1.23 1.20 -13.34
N CYS A 969 1.13 2.53 -13.36
CA CYS A 969 0.24 3.28 -12.47
C CYS A 969 -1.25 3.15 -12.87
N SER A 970 -1.59 3.11 -14.17
CA SER A 970 -2.97 2.90 -14.61
C SER A 970 -3.43 1.46 -14.36
N ASN A 971 -2.58 0.46 -14.62
CA ASN A 971 -2.86 -0.95 -14.32
C ASN A 971 -3.11 -1.18 -12.82
N ALA A 972 -2.33 -0.54 -11.95
CA ALA A 972 -2.50 -0.67 -10.50
C ALA A 972 -3.69 0.14 -9.93
N CYS A 973 -4.31 1.02 -10.73
CA CYS A 973 -5.36 1.91 -10.26
C CYS A 973 -6.71 1.19 -10.19
N GLY A 974 -7.03 0.58 -9.05
CA GLY A 974 -8.26 -0.15 -8.85
C GLY A 974 -9.54 0.69 -8.90
N THR A 975 -9.42 2.01 -8.78
CA THR A 975 -10.56 2.94 -8.89
C THR A 975 -10.83 3.40 -10.32
N GLY A 976 -9.93 3.08 -11.28
CA GLY A 976 -10.00 3.57 -12.65
C GLY A 976 -9.78 5.08 -12.79
N ALA A 977 -9.10 5.70 -11.83
CA ALA A 977 -8.79 7.14 -11.88
C ALA A 977 -7.76 7.51 -12.96
N LEU A 978 -6.95 6.57 -13.39
CA LEU A 978 -5.87 6.73 -14.36
C LEU A 978 -6.22 5.97 -15.62
N ALA A 979 -6.53 6.67 -16.70
CA ALA A 979 -6.79 6.10 -18.02
C ALA A 979 -5.65 6.47 -18.98
N PHE A 980 -5.05 5.46 -19.61
CA PHE A 980 -3.93 5.63 -20.54
C PHE A 980 -4.28 5.05 -21.92
N GLY A 981 -3.97 5.75 -22.98
CA GLY A 981 -4.25 5.30 -24.35
C GLY A 981 -3.71 6.25 -25.41
N ASP A 982 -4.03 5.95 -26.67
CA ASP A 982 -3.67 6.74 -27.83
C ASP A 982 -4.79 7.73 -28.21
N ILE A 983 -4.51 9.04 -28.15
CA ILE A 983 -5.52 10.06 -28.52
C ILE A 983 -5.73 10.17 -30.03
N ASN A 984 -4.87 9.59 -30.87
CA ASN A 984 -5.07 9.54 -32.31
C ASN A 984 -6.06 8.42 -32.70
N ASP A 985 -6.25 7.43 -31.84
CA ASP A 985 -7.39 6.52 -31.91
C ASP A 985 -8.63 7.21 -31.32
N LYS A 986 -9.57 7.61 -32.20
CA LYS A 986 -10.76 8.36 -31.82
C LYS A 986 -11.76 7.57 -30.97
N GLU A 987 -11.68 6.24 -31.03
CA GLU A 987 -12.53 5.33 -30.24
C GLU A 987 -11.92 5.02 -28.86
N SER A 988 -10.67 5.45 -28.60
CA SER A 988 -10.01 5.19 -27.32
C SER A 988 -10.67 5.95 -26.17
N GLU A 989 -10.62 5.34 -24.97
CA GLU A 989 -11.13 5.97 -23.75
C GLU A 989 -10.47 7.33 -23.50
N VAL A 990 -9.16 7.42 -23.71
CA VAL A 990 -8.41 8.65 -23.44
C VAL A 990 -8.76 9.77 -24.41
N ALA A 991 -9.10 9.45 -25.69
CA ALA A 991 -9.58 10.43 -26.65
C ALA A 991 -10.94 10.99 -26.24
N HIS A 992 -11.88 10.14 -25.81
CA HIS A 992 -13.16 10.59 -25.27
C HIS A 992 -13.01 11.46 -24.01
N LEU A 993 -12.09 11.10 -23.10
CA LEU A 993 -11.81 11.89 -21.89
C LEU A 993 -11.17 13.24 -22.21
N LYS A 994 -10.43 13.37 -23.32
CA LYS A 994 -9.87 14.64 -23.78
C LYS A 994 -10.95 15.61 -24.25
N GLU A 995 -12.03 15.10 -24.81
CA GLU A 995 -13.17 15.89 -25.26
C GLU A 995 -14.23 16.13 -24.17
N ASP A 996 -14.05 15.51 -22.98
CA ASP A 996 -14.98 15.70 -21.86
C ASP A 996 -14.90 17.15 -21.36
N LYS A 997 -16.07 17.73 -21.03
CA LYS A 997 -16.17 19.09 -20.48
C LYS A 997 -15.44 19.28 -19.14
N ARG A 998 -15.11 18.21 -18.41
CA ARG A 998 -14.33 18.20 -17.17
C ARG A 998 -12.82 18.28 -17.41
N MET A 999 -12.37 18.09 -18.64
CA MET A 999 -10.93 18.07 -18.94
C MET A 999 -10.29 19.42 -18.71
N TYR A 1000 -9.12 19.44 -18.07
CA TYR A 1000 -8.22 20.59 -17.96
C TYR A 1000 -6.76 20.12 -17.88
N HIS A 1001 -5.84 21.02 -18.18
CA HIS A 1001 -4.41 20.78 -17.98
C HIS A 1001 -3.89 21.52 -16.75
N LEU A 1002 -2.93 20.91 -16.07
CA LEU A 1002 -2.26 21.51 -14.92
C LEU A 1002 -1.44 22.73 -15.37
N LEU A 1003 -1.65 23.90 -14.74
CA LEU A 1003 -0.97 25.15 -15.05
C LEU A 1003 -1.08 25.55 -16.53
N GLU A 1004 -2.27 25.59 -17.07
CA GLU A 1004 -2.52 25.92 -18.50
C GLU A 1004 -1.88 27.23 -18.93
N SER A 1005 -1.87 28.25 -18.06
CA SER A 1005 -1.30 29.58 -18.31
C SER A 1005 0.18 29.55 -18.70
N VAL A 1006 0.90 28.49 -18.38
CA VAL A 1006 2.33 28.35 -18.73
C VAL A 1006 2.54 27.92 -20.20
N GLY A 1007 1.51 27.44 -20.89
CA GLY A 1007 1.55 27.07 -22.29
C GLY A 1007 2.47 25.90 -22.65
N THR A 1008 2.62 24.93 -21.75
CA THR A 1008 3.52 23.77 -21.96
C THR A 1008 2.87 22.63 -22.75
N GLU A 1009 1.59 22.69 -23.04
CA GLU A 1009 0.81 21.65 -23.73
C GLU A 1009 1.04 20.22 -23.20
N PRO A 1010 0.55 19.90 -22.00
CA PRO A 1010 0.73 18.59 -21.39
C PRO A 1010 0.04 17.45 -22.16
N ASN A 1011 0.66 16.26 -22.15
CA ASN A 1011 0.03 15.00 -22.55
C ASN A 1011 -0.57 14.24 -21.37
N VAL A 1012 -0.54 14.83 -20.18
CA VAL A 1012 -1.30 14.39 -19.01
C VAL A 1012 -2.40 15.40 -18.76
N MET A 1013 -3.62 14.92 -18.70
CA MET A 1013 -4.82 15.73 -18.47
C MET A 1013 -5.53 15.32 -17.18
N TYR A 1014 -6.30 16.25 -16.63
CA TYR A 1014 -7.06 16.03 -15.40
C TYR A 1014 -8.55 16.23 -15.67
N GLN A 1015 -9.38 15.52 -14.92
CA GLN A 1015 -10.82 15.74 -14.89
C GLN A 1015 -11.19 16.52 -13.62
N VAL A 1016 -11.88 17.64 -13.79
CA VAL A 1016 -12.36 18.52 -12.70
C VAL A 1016 -13.07 17.71 -11.63
N LYS A 1017 -12.78 17.97 -10.37
CA LYS A 1017 -13.45 17.32 -9.24
C LYS A 1017 -14.83 17.93 -9.02
N VAL A 1018 -15.85 17.08 -8.96
CA VAL A 1018 -17.24 17.46 -8.66
C VAL A 1018 -17.61 16.92 -7.28
N ARG A 1019 -18.12 17.79 -6.40
CA ARG A 1019 -18.58 17.40 -5.05
C ARG A 1019 -20.09 17.39 -4.99
N ASN A 1020 -20.66 16.41 -4.30
CA ASN A 1020 -22.10 16.33 -4.08
C ASN A 1020 -22.53 17.07 -2.79
N THR A 1021 -22.12 18.35 -2.69
CA THR A 1021 -22.41 19.24 -1.56
C THR A 1021 -23.64 20.09 -1.80
#